data_9efa6304bc0e073f02bfc89ed7906241
#
_entry.id   9efa6304bc0e073f02bfc89ed7906241
#
_cell.length_a   1.000
_cell.length_b   1.000
_cell.length_c   1.000
_cell.angle_alpha   90.00
_cell.angle_beta   90.00
_cell.angle_gamma   90.00
#
_symmetry.space_group_name_H-M   'P 1'
#
loop_
_entity.id
_entity.type
_entity.pdbx_description
1 polymer ?
#
loop_
_entity_poly.entity_id
_entity_poly.type
_entity_poly.pdbx_seq_one_letter_code
_entity_poly.pdbx_strand_id
1 'polypeptide(L)'
;MYFAPFSSGPAQGIDRCVAGADLCISARRQLARLLLTGALALPFAAAAEAPPDLSLEQLIALPVESAAEYERVAVVGASKYEQTKDRVAAAVTAITRDEIRSFGWRTLDEALATLPGVHTTYDRQYSYVGVRGFGLAGDYMTRVLVTIDGVRVNEPMYDGAPFGRMLPLDMDLVERIEFIPGPGGAIYGQNAMFGVVNVITRKGAALDGGEFSASWQWPQATRKARASWGKRLDNELELMVSATVLRSDGDDLWMDFGNGDSATVRGQDGERDQEFNLSASRGPWSFGLAHGDRRKDDPTGVFGTDAFASGTFQGDRYTVAHLGYGATLTDTLSLSARAFAGDYRYESTLMYDGEGYEYPASAAWHGAELQLVSTAVAGHTLLLGTEYQRNQRIDQNIVHPDIGYLLRDRRDGYRAGLFVQDEWQITDAFASTLGLRADHNDLTGTEFSPRAGLIWNAGKHNTLKLLYGRAHRAPNAYQMYYDDAYLIEDGTIGAYQRANPSLGGEVVETTELVLDHIASANLHLRASLYRWKIDDLINLVADADSVGQYQAVGSVESRGLELSADHTWRNGARLRGNLSFQHATGAAGERVENSPRMLGRMNFSTPLANLPLRMGVEFAYDSKRRSPAGNTVDAYWRSNLHLVAERWIQGAEVSLSVMNLFDEDYAHPSGGAPIHTMDRIAQDGRSLRVKFDYRF
;
A
#
# COMPACT_ATOMS: atom_id res chain seq x y z
N MET A 1 22.48 -17.49 42.82
CA MET A 1 22.78 -18.76 43.59
C MET A 1 22.74 -19.94 42.65
N TYR A 2 23.81 -20.72 42.64
CA TYR A 2 24.00 -21.96 41.88
C TYR A 2 22.78 -22.90 41.78
N PHE A 3 22.55 -23.54 40.63
CA PHE A 3 22.55 -25.00 40.52
C PHE A 3 22.66 -25.47 39.07
N ALA A 4 23.55 -26.39 38.84
CA ALA A 4 23.86 -27.10 37.59
C ALA A 4 23.22 -28.52 37.64
N PRO A 5 23.51 -29.42 36.68
CA PRO A 5 22.58 -30.02 35.73
C PRO A 5 22.18 -31.46 36.12
N PHE A 6 21.15 -32.01 35.45
CA PHE A 6 20.88 -33.45 35.50
C PHE A 6 20.89 -34.08 34.10
N SER A 7 21.52 -35.23 34.06
CA SER A 7 21.93 -36.05 32.95
C SER A 7 20.84 -37.01 32.44
N SER A 8 20.84 -37.19 31.14
CA SER A 8 20.64 -38.41 30.31
C SER A 8 19.86 -39.62 30.83
N GLY A 9 18.92 -40.09 30.00
CA GLY A 9 18.48 -41.47 29.87
C GLY A 9 17.47 -41.68 28.75
N PRO A 10 17.60 -42.71 27.89
CA PRO A 10 16.85 -42.83 26.64
C PRO A 10 15.56 -43.58 26.84
N ALA A 11 14.48 -43.10 26.16
CA ALA A 11 13.27 -43.88 25.98
C ALA A 11 13.04 -44.13 24.48
N GLN A 12 12.98 -45.41 24.14
CA GLN A 12 12.70 -45.97 22.84
C GLN A 12 11.22 -45.79 22.41
N GLY A 13 11.07 -45.57 21.11
CA GLY A 13 9.95 -46.08 20.35
C GLY A 13 8.67 -45.31 20.34
N ILE A 14 8.43 -44.64 19.18
CA ILE A 14 7.17 -44.79 18.38
C ILE A 14 7.52 -44.33 16.96
N ASP A 15 8.00 -45.23 16.12
CA ASP A 15 7.88 -45.14 14.66
C ASP A 15 6.48 -45.54 14.26
N ARG A 16 5.69 -44.56 13.81
CA ARG A 16 4.56 -44.70 12.86
C ARG A 16 3.83 -43.38 12.74
N CYS A 17 4.14 -42.62 11.69
CA CYS A 17 3.28 -41.69 10.94
C CYS A 17 4.10 -40.69 10.14
N VAL A 18 4.98 -41.13 9.24
CA VAL A 18 5.69 -40.23 8.32
C VAL A 18 5.36 -40.46 6.83
N ALA A 19 4.54 -41.45 6.52
CA ALA A 19 4.20 -41.81 5.12
C ALA A 19 3.08 -40.96 4.48
N GLY A 20 2.34 -40.16 5.23
CA GLY A 20 1.22 -39.36 4.71
C GLY A 20 1.59 -37.94 4.27
N ALA A 21 2.63 -37.35 4.86
CA ALA A 21 3.01 -35.95 4.59
C ALA A 21 3.77 -35.79 3.26
N ASP A 22 4.61 -36.71 2.90
CA ASP A 22 5.42 -36.63 1.68
C ASP A 22 4.59 -36.81 0.39
N LEU A 23 3.53 -37.60 0.42
CA LEU A 23 2.61 -37.75 -0.71
C LEU A 23 1.79 -36.47 -0.97
N CYS A 24 1.44 -35.75 0.07
CA CYS A 24 0.67 -34.49 -0.04
C CYS A 24 1.55 -33.35 -0.58
N ILE A 25 2.82 -33.29 -0.17
CA ILE A 25 3.79 -32.27 -0.65
C ILE A 25 4.18 -32.54 -2.11
N SER A 26 4.31 -33.80 -2.54
CA SER A 26 4.63 -34.15 -3.92
C SER A 26 3.47 -33.86 -4.88
N ALA A 27 2.24 -34.11 -4.48
CA ALA A 27 1.04 -33.81 -5.26
C ALA A 27 0.83 -32.27 -5.40
N ARG A 28 1.05 -31.51 -4.33
CA ARG A 28 1.01 -30.04 -4.34
C ARG A 28 2.08 -29.45 -5.29
N ARG A 29 3.31 -29.97 -5.28
CA ARG A 29 4.39 -29.54 -6.18
C ARG A 29 4.14 -29.92 -7.65
N GLN A 30 3.46 -31.01 -7.92
CA GLN A 30 3.11 -31.41 -9.29
C GLN A 30 1.94 -30.59 -9.85
N LEU A 31 0.94 -30.24 -9.06
CA LEU A 31 -0.17 -29.38 -9.49
C LEU A 31 0.30 -27.95 -9.78
N ALA A 32 1.19 -27.40 -8.94
CA ALA A 32 1.79 -26.10 -9.16
C ALA A 32 2.68 -26.06 -10.43
N ARG A 33 3.39 -27.16 -10.73
CA ARG A 33 4.18 -27.29 -11.97
C ARG A 33 3.29 -27.43 -13.21
N LEU A 34 2.17 -28.14 -13.13
CA LEU A 34 1.20 -28.28 -14.23
C LEU A 34 0.49 -26.97 -14.56
N LEU A 35 0.19 -26.14 -13.55
CA LEU A 35 -0.43 -24.81 -13.74
C LEU A 35 0.55 -23.80 -14.33
N LEU A 36 1.84 -23.84 -13.95
CA LEU A 36 2.87 -22.96 -14.54
C LEU A 36 3.23 -23.34 -15.99
N THR A 37 3.26 -24.64 -16.33
CA THR A 37 3.54 -25.12 -17.70
C THR A 37 2.35 -25.00 -18.64
N GLY A 38 1.11 -25.03 -18.13
CA GLY A 38 -0.10 -24.83 -18.92
C GLY A 38 -0.33 -23.38 -19.36
N ALA A 39 0.17 -22.38 -18.62
CA ALA A 39 0.01 -20.96 -18.94
C ALA A 39 0.96 -20.46 -20.05
N LEU A 40 2.02 -21.22 -20.38
CA LEU A 40 3.03 -20.84 -21.38
C LEU A 40 2.79 -21.43 -22.78
N ALA A 41 1.75 -22.27 -22.97
CA ALA A 41 1.46 -22.92 -24.24
C ALA A 41 0.12 -22.47 -24.84
N LEU A 42 0.03 -21.21 -25.28
CA LEU A 42 -1.12 -20.72 -26.04
C LEU A 42 -0.72 -20.38 -27.49
N PRO A 43 -1.50 -20.76 -28.51
CA PRO A 43 -1.15 -20.53 -29.90
C PRO A 43 -1.39 -19.07 -30.32
N PHE A 44 -0.39 -18.50 -30.98
CA PHE A 44 -0.47 -17.19 -31.61
C PHE A 44 -1.26 -17.28 -32.93
N ALA A 45 -2.35 -16.55 -33.09
CA ALA A 45 -2.86 -16.13 -34.39
C ALA A 45 -3.88 -14.99 -34.30
N ALA A 46 -3.71 -14.03 -35.16
CA ALA A 46 -4.60 -13.14 -35.90
C ALA A 46 -4.43 -11.64 -35.65
N ALA A 47 -4.21 -10.93 -36.76
CA ALA A 47 -4.09 -9.49 -36.89
C ALA A 47 -5.45 -8.79 -36.66
N ALA A 48 -5.44 -7.63 -35.98
CA ALA A 48 -6.61 -6.80 -35.73
C ALA A 48 -6.41 -5.37 -36.30
N GLU A 49 -7.52 -4.80 -36.80
CA GLU A 49 -7.64 -3.44 -37.30
C GLU A 49 -7.53 -2.39 -36.20
N ALA A 50 -7.05 -1.18 -36.54
CA ALA A 50 -6.90 -0.07 -35.57
C ALA A 50 -8.28 0.48 -35.14
N PRO A 51 -8.51 0.78 -33.85
CA PRO A 51 -9.78 1.33 -33.38
C PRO A 51 -9.93 2.83 -33.69
N PRO A 52 -11.18 3.37 -33.72
CA PRO A 52 -11.46 4.77 -33.99
C PRO A 52 -10.98 5.71 -32.89
N ASP A 53 -10.68 6.97 -33.23
CA ASP A 53 -10.34 8.04 -32.26
C ASP A 53 -11.56 8.34 -31.38
N LEU A 54 -11.45 7.92 -30.09
CA LEU A 54 -12.45 8.19 -29.05
C LEU A 54 -12.04 9.42 -28.24
N SER A 55 -13.00 10.20 -27.75
CA SER A 55 -12.75 11.28 -26.82
C SER A 55 -12.26 10.73 -25.48
N LEU A 56 -11.52 11.55 -24.71
CA LEU A 56 -10.94 11.16 -23.41
C LEU A 56 -12.03 10.70 -22.41
N GLU A 57 -13.22 11.33 -22.44
CA GLU A 57 -14.37 10.96 -21.62
C GLU A 57 -14.95 9.60 -22.01
N GLN A 58 -14.92 9.25 -23.28
CA GLN A 58 -15.33 7.94 -23.78
C GLN A 58 -14.31 6.85 -23.41
N LEU A 59 -13.01 7.18 -23.35
CA LEU A 59 -11.94 6.27 -22.93
C LEU A 59 -12.00 5.92 -21.43
N ILE A 60 -12.48 6.85 -20.59
CA ILE A 60 -12.65 6.64 -19.14
C ILE A 60 -13.86 5.73 -18.83
N ALA A 61 -14.89 5.78 -19.67
CA ALA A 61 -16.16 5.07 -19.47
C ALA A 61 -16.18 3.64 -20.05
N LEU A 62 -15.16 3.25 -20.84
CA LEU A 62 -15.13 1.93 -21.46
C LEU A 62 -14.60 0.87 -20.50
N PRO A 63 -15.26 -0.30 -20.38
CA PRO A 63 -14.61 -1.47 -19.82
C PRO A 63 -13.39 -1.78 -20.71
N VAL A 64 -12.22 -1.99 -20.09
CA VAL A 64 -10.98 -2.28 -20.82
C VAL A 64 -11.12 -3.61 -21.56
N GLU A 65 -11.48 -3.56 -22.83
CA GLU A 65 -11.75 -4.76 -23.64
C GLU A 65 -10.53 -5.24 -24.43
N SER A 66 -9.48 -4.41 -24.54
CA SER A 66 -8.27 -4.76 -25.29
C SER A 66 -6.97 -4.25 -24.63
N ALA A 67 -5.84 -4.87 -24.98
CA ALA A 67 -4.53 -4.43 -24.52
C ALA A 67 -4.16 -3.01 -25.01
N ALA A 68 -4.65 -2.62 -26.18
CA ALA A 68 -4.48 -1.27 -26.71
C ALA A 68 -5.29 -0.23 -25.91
N GLU A 69 -6.46 -0.61 -25.38
CA GLU A 69 -7.27 0.22 -24.49
C GLU A 69 -6.64 0.31 -23.09
N TYR A 70 -6.01 -0.77 -22.60
CA TYR A 70 -5.26 -0.74 -21.33
C TYR A 70 -4.14 0.31 -21.33
N GLU A 71 -3.41 0.48 -22.43
CA GLU A 71 -2.38 1.51 -22.58
C GLU A 71 -2.97 2.93 -22.74
N ARG A 72 -4.21 3.04 -23.21
CA ARG A 72 -4.94 4.32 -23.33
C ARG A 72 -5.71 4.69 -22.07
N VAL A 73 -5.72 3.85 -21.02
CA VAL A 73 -6.32 4.23 -19.74
C VAL A 73 -5.69 5.53 -19.26
N ALA A 74 -6.54 6.53 -19.05
CA ALA A 74 -6.10 7.80 -18.50
C ALA A 74 -5.65 7.62 -17.06
N VAL A 75 -4.46 8.12 -16.75
CA VAL A 75 -3.88 8.14 -15.41
C VAL A 75 -3.58 9.57 -15.00
N VAL A 76 -3.82 9.89 -13.76
CA VAL A 76 -3.60 11.24 -13.19
C VAL A 76 -2.38 11.24 -12.27
N GLY A 77 -2.15 10.13 -11.57
CA GLY A 77 -1.14 10.03 -10.52
C GLY A 77 0.29 10.31 -10.94
N ALA A 78 0.65 10.15 -12.20
CA ALA A 78 2.05 10.33 -12.61
C ALA A 78 2.43 11.78 -12.90
N SER A 79 1.46 12.67 -13.19
CA SER A 79 1.69 14.07 -13.60
C SER A 79 0.74 15.06 -12.94
N LYS A 80 -0.16 14.58 -12.05
CA LYS A 80 -1.28 15.36 -11.45
C LYS A 80 -2.25 15.97 -12.48
N TYR A 81 -2.22 15.51 -13.74
CA TYR A 81 -3.21 15.77 -14.78
C TYR A 81 -3.38 14.53 -15.66
N GLU A 82 -4.47 14.43 -16.37
CA GLU A 82 -4.81 13.24 -17.14
C GLU A 82 -3.88 13.02 -18.33
N GLN A 83 -3.29 11.82 -18.39
CA GLN A 83 -2.44 11.36 -19.50
C GLN A 83 -2.71 9.89 -19.78
N THR A 84 -2.40 9.45 -20.99
CA THR A 84 -2.39 8.01 -21.32
C THR A 84 -1.10 7.36 -20.86
N LYS A 85 -1.15 6.08 -20.47
CA LYS A 85 0.01 5.34 -19.91
C LYS A 85 1.21 5.30 -20.87
N ASP A 86 1.00 5.25 -22.18
CA ASP A 86 2.03 5.25 -23.21
C ASP A 86 2.84 6.55 -23.25
N ARG A 87 2.24 7.68 -22.87
CA ARG A 87 2.86 9.01 -22.87
C ARG A 87 3.52 9.39 -21.53
N VAL A 88 3.15 8.71 -20.46
CA VAL A 88 3.70 9.00 -19.13
C VAL A 88 5.12 8.48 -19.00
N ALA A 89 6.05 9.32 -18.52
CA ALA A 89 7.42 8.93 -18.19
C ALA A 89 7.48 8.16 -16.85
N ALA A 90 6.69 7.09 -16.71
CA ALA A 90 6.66 6.20 -15.55
C ALA A 90 6.11 4.82 -15.96
N ALA A 91 6.40 3.79 -15.16
CA ALA A 91 5.85 2.43 -15.30
C ALA A 91 4.51 2.29 -14.56
N VAL A 92 3.52 3.11 -14.88
CA VAL A 92 2.23 3.15 -14.15
C VAL A 92 1.44 1.86 -14.32
N THR A 93 0.93 1.33 -13.22
CA THR A 93 -0.06 0.25 -13.21
C THR A 93 -1.37 0.75 -12.59
N ALA A 94 -2.49 0.49 -13.25
CA ALA A 94 -3.81 0.76 -12.73
C ALA A 94 -4.51 -0.55 -12.34
N ILE A 95 -5.14 -0.54 -11.17
CA ILE A 95 -6.06 -1.58 -10.71
C ILE A 95 -7.45 -1.00 -10.80
N THR A 96 -8.34 -1.65 -11.55
CA THR A 96 -9.70 -1.17 -11.79
C THR A 96 -10.67 -1.67 -10.73
N ARG A 97 -11.82 -1.02 -10.62
CA ARG A 97 -12.93 -1.46 -9.79
C ARG A 97 -13.39 -2.89 -10.13
N ASP A 98 -13.41 -3.24 -11.41
CA ASP A 98 -13.80 -4.59 -11.85
C ASP A 98 -12.81 -5.65 -11.36
N GLU A 99 -11.53 -5.32 -11.26
CA GLU A 99 -10.53 -6.21 -10.66
C GLU A 99 -10.74 -6.32 -9.14
N ILE A 100 -10.91 -5.20 -8.43
CA ILE A 100 -11.21 -5.21 -6.98
C ILE A 100 -12.42 -6.10 -6.70
N ARG A 101 -13.47 -5.98 -7.50
CA ARG A 101 -14.69 -6.79 -7.38
C ARG A 101 -14.47 -8.25 -7.79
N SER A 102 -13.71 -8.53 -8.87
CA SER A 102 -13.48 -9.88 -9.38
C SER A 102 -12.63 -10.74 -8.45
N PHE A 103 -11.77 -10.14 -7.63
CA PHE A 103 -10.91 -10.82 -6.68
C PHE A 103 -11.32 -10.62 -5.22
N GLY A 104 -12.24 -9.67 -4.95
CA GLY A 104 -12.82 -9.43 -3.65
C GLY A 104 -11.83 -8.88 -2.62
N TRP A 105 -10.86 -8.07 -3.05
CA TRP A 105 -9.87 -7.44 -2.17
C TRP A 105 -10.54 -6.54 -1.14
N ARG A 106 -10.12 -6.69 0.11
CA ARG A 106 -10.73 -6.06 1.29
C ARG A 106 -10.02 -4.78 1.70
N THR A 107 -8.72 -4.68 1.37
CA THR A 107 -7.81 -3.60 1.77
C THR A 107 -6.90 -3.19 0.61
N LEU A 108 -6.31 -2.01 0.72
CA LEU A 108 -5.43 -1.45 -0.31
C LEU A 108 -4.17 -2.29 -0.52
N ASP A 109 -3.56 -2.79 0.56
CA ASP A 109 -2.36 -3.62 0.52
C ASP A 109 -2.61 -4.97 -0.17
N GLU A 110 -3.81 -5.59 -0.02
CA GLU A 110 -4.19 -6.80 -0.77
C GLU A 110 -4.16 -6.56 -2.29
N ALA A 111 -4.71 -5.43 -2.73
CA ALA A 111 -4.71 -5.06 -4.14
C ALA A 111 -3.28 -4.77 -4.64
N LEU A 112 -2.50 -3.99 -3.89
CA LEU A 112 -1.12 -3.64 -4.24
C LEU A 112 -0.18 -4.86 -4.25
N ALA A 113 -0.41 -5.86 -3.38
CA ALA A 113 0.37 -7.10 -3.34
C ALA A 113 0.32 -7.89 -4.65
N THR A 114 -0.60 -7.59 -5.57
CA THR A 114 -0.70 -8.22 -6.89
C THR A 114 0.22 -7.59 -7.95
N LEU A 115 0.84 -6.45 -7.64
CA LEU A 115 1.65 -5.67 -8.57
C LEU A 115 3.10 -6.15 -8.65
N PRO A 116 3.80 -5.88 -9.78
CA PRO A 116 5.22 -6.20 -9.93
C PRO A 116 6.07 -5.53 -8.83
N GLY A 117 7.02 -6.25 -8.27
CA GLY A 117 7.97 -5.76 -7.28
C GLY A 117 7.38 -5.43 -5.91
N VAL A 118 6.07 -5.63 -5.70
CA VAL A 118 5.38 -5.31 -4.45
C VAL A 118 5.20 -6.56 -3.58
N HIS A 119 5.56 -6.45 -2.31
CA HIS A 119 5.28 -7.45 -1.28
C HIS A 119 4.67 -6.80 -0.05
N THR A 120 3.95 -7.57 0.73
CA THR A 120 3.31 -7.08 1.95
C THR A 120 3.81 -7.84 3.17
N THR A 121 3.72 -7.17 4.32
CA THR A 121 3.97 -7.74 5.64
C THR A 121 2.85 -7.25 6.55
N TYR A 122 2.29 -8.14 7.35
CA TYR A 122 1.27 -7.81 8.35
C TYR A 122 1.76 -8.31 9.71
N ASP A 123 1.80 -7.41 10.68
CA ASP A 123 2.30 -7.69 12.02
C ASP A 123 1.19 -7.88 13.06
N ARG A 124 -0.03 -8.09 12.63
CA ARG A 124 -1.27 -8.16 13.41
C ARG A 124 -1.84 -6.79 13.83
N GLN A 125 -1.06 -5.73 13.70
CA GLN A 125 -1.52 -4.35 13.92
C GLN A 125 -1.64 -3.60 12.61
N TYR A 126 -0.57 -3.58 11.82
CA TYR A 126 -0.44 -2.79 10.60
C TYR A 126 -0.01 -3.62 9.40
N SER A 127 -0.47 -3.19 8.23
CA SER A 127 0.01 -3.69 6.95
C SER A 127 1.12 -2.80 6.42
N TYR A 128 2.22 -3.41 6.01
CA TYR A 128 3.38 -2.74 5.41
C TYR A 128 3.51 -3.17 3.96
N VAL A 129 3.83 -2.22 3.08
CA VAL A 129 4.02 -2.45 1.65
C VAL A 129 5.48 -2.22 1.29
N GLY A 130 6.19 -3.28 0.94
CA GLY A 130 7.54 -3.19 0.40
C GLY A 130 7.53 -3.10 -1.12
N VAL A 131 8.45 -2.31 -1.68
CA VAL A 131 8.56 -2.07 -3.12
C VAL A 131 9.99 -2.34 -3.57
N ARG A 132 10.15 -3.14 -4.64
CA ARG A 132 11.44 -3.38 -5.29
C ARG A 132 12.55 -3.84 -4.33
N GLY A 133 12.17 -4.72 -3.39
CA GLY A 133 13.08 -5.33 -2.43
C GLY A 133 13.36 -4.50 -1.17
N PHE A 134 12.69 -3.37 -0.98
CA PHE A 134 12.74 -2.59 0.24
C PHE A 134 11.38 -2.51 0.92
N GLY A 135 11.34 -2.74 2.22
CA GLY A 135 10.13 -2.68 3.04
C GLY A 135 10.45 -3.22 4.43
N LEU A 136 10.91 -2.35 5.33
CA LEU A 136 11.20 -2.72 6.71
C LEU A 136 9.87 -2.92 7.46
N ALA A 137 9.74 -4.03 8.18
CA ALA A 137 8.64 -4.21 9.11
C ALA A 137 8.81 -3.23 10.28
N GLY A 138 7.72 -2.60 10.72
CA GLY A 138 7.76 -1.59 11.79
C GLY A 138 8.19 -0.18 11.35
N ASP A 139 8.33 0.09 10.05
CA ASP A 139 8.77 1.38 9.48
C ASP A 139 7.62 2.39 9.27
N TYR A 140 6.42 2.13 9.72
CA TYR A 140 5.24 3.00 9.55
C TYR A 140 4.97 3.49 8.10
N MET A 141 5.58 2.88 7.08
CA MET A 141 5.36 3.16 5.65
C MET A 141 5.67 4.60 5.21
N THR A 142 6.74 5.16 5.74
CA THR A 142 7.11 6.57 5.56
C THR A 142 7.65 6.91 4.16
N ARG A 143 7.98 5.89 3.34
CA ARG A 143 8.67 6.05 2.03
C ARG A 143 7.78 5.81 0.82
N VAL A 144 6.50 5.57 1.03
CA VAL A 144 5.46 5.49 -0.01
C VAL A 144 4.42 6.57 0.25
N LEU A 145 4.05 7.29 -0.78
CA LEU A 145 3.00 8.30 -0.69
C LEU A 145 1.66 7.70 -1.07
N VAL A 146 0.65 7.89 -0.22
CA VAL A 146 -0.74 7.57 -0.55
C VAL A 146 -1.56 8.84 -0.69
N THR A 147 -2.38 8.89 -1.74
CA THR A 147 -3.34 9.97 -1.97
C THR A 147 -4.74 9.40 -2.19
N ILE A 148 -5.77 10.11 -1.72
CA ILE A 148 -7.18 9.86 -2.07
C ILE A 148 -7.65 11.05 -2.91
N ASP A 149 -8.10 10.79 -4.14
CA ASP A 149 -8.45 11.82 -5.14
C ASP A 149 -7.37 12.90 -5.29
N GLY A 150 -6.08 12.48 -5.22
CA GLY A 150 -4.92 13.34 -5.32
C GLY A 150 -4.56 14.12 -4.05
N VAL A 151 -5.30 13.97 -2.94
CA VAL A 151 -4.98 14.56 -1.64
C VAL A 151 -4.12 13.60 -0.82
N ARG A 152 -2.97 14.07 -0.34
CA ARG A 152 -2.07 13.30 0.53
C ARG A 152 -2.78 12.89 1.82
N VAL A 153 -2.68 11.62 2.17
CA VAL A 153 -3.19 11.08 3.44
C VAL A 153 -2.11 10.59 4.40
N ASN A 154 -0.82 10.69 4.03
CA ASN A 154 0.26 10.53 4.99
C ASN A 154 0.17 11.67 6.01
N GLU A 155 -0.02 11.35 7.28
CA GLU A 155 -0.16 12.33 8.37
C GLU A 155 1.22 12.84 8.85
N PRO A 156 1.34 14.05 9.43
CA PRO A 156 2.63 14.67 9.71
C PRO A 156 3.32 14.22 11.01
N MET A 157 2.75 13.33 11.83
CA MET A 157 3.38 12.80 13.05
C MET A 157 4.41 11.72 12.72
N TYR A 158 3.93 10.65 12.05
CA TYR A 158 4.75 9.51 11.64
C TYR A 158 5.11 9.56 10.16
N ASP A 159 4.51 10.46 9.38
CA ASP A 159 4.55 10.48 7.90
C ASP A 159 4.07 9.15 7.27
N GLY A 160 3.32 8.37 8.02
CA GLY A 160 2.90 7.02 7.67
C GLY A 160 1.88 6.99 6.54
N ALA A 161 2.05 6.06 5.60
CA ALA A 161 1.03 5.77 4.59
C ALA A 161 -0.03 4.83 5.17
N PRO A 162 -1.32 5.17 5.18
CA PRO A 162 -2.36 4.30 5.71
C PRO A 162 -2.64 3.14 4.76
N PHE A 163 -2.06 1.96 5.04
CA PHE A 163 -2.39 0.71 4.38
C PHE A 163 -3.29 -0.16 5.28
N GLY A 164 -3.77 -1.27 4.71
CA GLY A 164 -4.70 -2.12 5.44
C GLY A 164 -5.99 -1.38 5.77
N ARG A 165 -6.46 -1.58 6.99
CA ARG A 165 -7.68 -0.93 7.50
C ARG A 165 -7.45 0.46 8.11
N MET A 166 -6.20 0.94 8.13
CA MET A 166 -5.94 2.34 8.45
C MET A 166 -6.41 3.32 7.37
N LEU A 167 -6.56 2.88 6.13
CA LEU A 167 -7.07 3.73 5.05
C LEU A 167 -8.50 4.16 5.37
N PRO A 168 -8.81 5.46 5.48
CA PRO A 168 -10.16 5.93 5.83
C PRO A 168 -11.13 5.84 4.64
N LEU A 169 -11.13 4.70 3.96
CA LEU A 169 -11.91 4.49 2.73
C LEU A 169 -12.19 3.00 2.51
N ASP A 170 -13.47 2.65 2.43
CA ASP A 170 -13.92 1.31 2.04
C ASP A 170 -13.50 0.97 0.59
N MET A 171 -12.91 -0.20 0.38
CA MET A 171 -12.47 -0.65 -0.95
C MET A 171 -13.60 -0.72 -1.99
N ASP A 172 -14.83 -0.91 -1.58
CA ASP A 172 -16.00 -0.88 -2.49
C ASP A 172 -16.29 0.52 -3.06
N LEU A 173 -15.74 1.58 -2.43
CA LEU A 173 -15.84 2.97 -2.89
C LEU A 173 -14.70 3.36 -3.84
N VAL A 174 -13.73 2.48 -4.06
CA VAL A 174 -12.62 2.73 -4.98
C VAL A 174 -13.07 2.50 -6.42
N GLU A 175 -12.83 3.48 -7.29
CA GLU A 175 -13.02 3.37 -8.74
C GLU A 175 -11.79 2.77 -9.41
N ARG A 176 -10.60 3.23 -9.02
CA ARG A 176 -9.33 2.68 -9.44
C ARG A 176 -8.19 3.06 -8.50
N ILE A 177 -7.15 2.27 -8.50
CA ILE A 177 -5.89 2.54 -7.83
C ILE A 177 -4.81 2.70 -8.90
N GLU A 178 -4.09 3.82 -8.88
CA GLU A 178 -2.96 4.08 -9.75
C GLU A 178 -1.68 3.93 -8.91
N PHE A 179 -0.83 2.99 -9.27
CA PHE A 179 0.47 2.81 -8.64
C PHE A 179 1.57 3.25 -9.60
N ILE A 180 2.39 4.19 -9.14
CA ILE A 180 3.53 4.74 -9.85
C ILE A 180 4.78 4.31 -9.08
N PRO A 181 5.49 3.24 -9.50
CA PRO A 181 6.72 2.82 -8.83
C PRO A 181 7.86 3.80 -9.07
N GLY A 182 8.79 3.86 -8.12
CA GLY A 182 9.96 4.71 -8.17
C GLY A 182 9.71 6.14 -7.68
N PRO A 183 10.72 7.03 -7.80
CA PRO A 183 10.68 8.36 -7.22
C PRO A 183 9.61 9.26 -7.85
N GLY A 184 8.61 9.62 -7.04
CA GLY A 184 7.59 10.63 -7.38
C GLY A 184 7.93 12.04 -6.89
N GLY A 185 9.12 12.24 -6.32
CA GLY A 185 9.51 13.47 -5.63
C GLY A 185 9.40 14.74 -6.46
N ALA A 186 9.67 14.68 -7.76
CA ALA A 186 9.59 15.84 -8.65
C ALA A 186 8.18 16.45 -8.81
N ILE A 187 7.13 15.68 -8.52
CA ILE A 187 5.73 16.12 -8.61
C ILE A 187 5.09 16.19 -7.21
N TYR A 188 5.36 15.20 -6.36
CA TYR A 188 4.70 15.01 -5.08
C TYR A 188 5.53 15.44 -3.87
N GLY A 189 6.84 15.66 -4.06
CA GLY A 189 7.76 16.03 -2.98
C GLY A 189 8.06 14.89 -2.02
N GLN A 190 8.14 15.21 -0.75
CA GLN A 190 8.50 14.32 0.35
C GLN A 190 7.66 13.04 0.41
N ASN A 191 8.25 11.92 0.87
CA ASN A 191 7.69 10.57 1.03
C ASN A 191 7.43 9.79 -0.27
N ALA A 192 7.44 10.41 -1.43
CA ALA A 192 7.29 9.72 -2.71
C ALA A 192 8.62 9.09 -3.17
N MET A 193 9.24 8.24 -2.32
CA MET A 193 10.56 7.66 -2.58
C MET A 193 10.47 6.38 -3.43
N PHE A 194 9.66 5.41 -3.00
CA PHE A 194 9.50 4.12 -3.68
C PHE A 194 8.26 4.04 -4.55
N GLY A 195 7.34 4.97 -4.38
CA GLY A 195 6.16 5.05 -5.21
C GLY A 195 5.11 6.01 -4.70
N VAL A 196 4.15 6.25 -5.58
CA VAL A 196 2.92 6.96 -5.28
C VAL A 196 1.75 6.03 -5.54
N VAL A 197 0.85 5.92 -4.57
CA VAL A 197 -0.42 5.23 -4.69
C VAL A 197 -1.52 6.27 -4.71
N ASN A 198 -2.18 6.45 -5.85
CA ASN A 198 -3.31 7.37 -5.98
C ASN A 198 -4.61 6.56 -6.04
N VAL A 199 -5.41 6.66 -4.98
CA VAL A 199 -6.71 6.01 -4.87
C VAL A 199 -7.77 6.98 -5.36
N ILE A 200 -8.48 6.61 -6.43
CA ILE A 200 -9.55 7.42 -7.00
C ILE A 200 -10.88 6.84 -6.60
N THR A 201 -11.74 7.70 -6.01
CA THR A 201 -13.03 7.29 -5.48
C THR A 201 -14.13 7.30 -6.52
N ARG A 202 -15.13 6.43 -6.33
CA ARG A 202 -16.39 6.44 -7.10
C ARG A 202 -17.10 7.78 -6.93
N LYS A 203 -17.72 8.24 -7.98
CA LYS A 203 -18.56 9.47 -7.97
C LYS A 203 -20.04 9.12 -7.89
N GLY A 204 -20.85 10.10 -7.51
CA GLY A 204 -22.30 9.91 -7.31
C GLY A 204 -23.05 9.38 -8.52
N ALA A 205 -22.69 9.82 -9.71
CA ALA A 205 -23.28 9.34 -10.96
C ALA A 205 -23.01 7.85 -11.24
N ALA A 206 -21.87 7.32 -10.78
CA ALA A 206 -21.53 5.89 -10.93
C ALA A 206 -22.35 4.99 -10.00
N LEU A 207 -22.94 5.55 -8.94
CA LEU A 207 -23.83 4.84 -8.02
C LEU A 207 -25.28 4.95 -8.47
N ASP A 208 -25.73 6.14 -8.85
CA ASP A 208 -27.06 6.53 -9.33
C ASP A 208 -28.21 5.91 -8.52
N GLY A 209 -28.15 6.02 -7.19
CA GLY A 209 -29.13 5.47 -6.26
C GLY A 209 -28.52 5.08 -4.92
N GLY A 210 -29.17 4.16 -4.22
CA GLY A 210 -28.69 3.58 -2.98
C GLY A 210 -27.94 2.27 -3.19
N GLU A 211 -26.97 1.99 -2.34
CA GLU A 211 -26.27 0.70 -2.27
C GLU A 211 -26.09 0.30 -0.80
N PHE A 212 -26.52 -0.91 -0.47
CA PHE A 212 -26.26 -1.54 0.82
C PHE A 212 -25.33 -2.73 0.60
N SER A 213 -24.34 -2.90 1.49
CA SER A 213 -23.42 -4.03 1.48
C SER A 213 -23.33 -4.63 2.88
N ALA A 214 -23.31 -5.96 2.97
CA ALA A 214 -23.04 -6.68 4.21
C ALA A 214 -22.15 -7.87 3.95
N SER A 215 -21.22 -8.17 4.85
CA SER A 215 -20.37 -9.36 4.73
C SER A 215 -20.09 -10.00 6.09
N TRP A 216 -19.84 -11.32 6.03
CA TRP A 216 -19.40 -12.12 7.15
C TRP A 216 -18.19 -12.95 6.72
N GLN A 217 -17.14 -12.95 7.55
CA GLN A 217 -15.94 -13.76 7.35
C GLN A 217 -15.72 -14.67 8.56
N TRP A 218 -15.40 -15.91 8.28
CA TRP A 218 -15.08 -16.95 9.25
C TRP A 218 -13.63 -17.44 9.00
N PRO A 219 -12.82 -17.82 10.02
CA PRO A 219 -13.16 -18.00 11.45
C PRO A 219 -13.18 -16.72 12.28
N GLN A 220 -12.60 -15.58 11.83
CA GLN A 220 -12.41 -14.35 12.59
C GLN A 220 -13.69 -13.65 13.03
N ALA A 221 -14.86 -14.21 12.68
CA ALA A 221 -16.19 -13.64 12.90
C ALA A 221 -16.31 -12.16 12.48
N THR A 222 -15.54 -11.78 11.42
CA THR A 222 -15.55 -10.39 10.92
C THR A 222 -16.88 -10.08 10.26
N ARG A 223 -17.54 -9.02 10.70
CA ARG A 223 -18.83 -8.51 10.22
C ARG A 223 -18.63 -7.10 9.71
N LYS A 224 -19.02 -6.83 8.47
CA LYS A 224 -18.95 -5.52 7.86
C LYS A 224 -20.31 -5.16 7.28
N ALA A 225 -20.74 -3.92 7.46
CA ALA A 225 -21.91 -3.36 6.81
C ALA A 225 -21.61 -1.98 6.26
N ARG A 226 -22.11 -1.66 5.07
CA ARG A 226 -21.96 -0.35 4.44
C ARG A 226 -23.29 0.09 3.82
N ALA A 227 -23.61 1.38 3.96
CA ALA A 227 -24.69 2.04 3.26
C ALA A 227 -24.11 3.22 2.48
N SER A 228 -24.46 3.32 1.21
CA SER A 228 -24.02 4.40 0.34
C SER A 228 -25.19 4.93 -0.47
N TRP A 229 -25.13 6.22 -0.77
CA TRP A 229 -26.04 6.87 -1.71
C TRP A 229 -25.27 7.84 -2.57
N GLY A 230 -25.57 7.86 -3.87
CA GLY A 230 -24.95 8.80 -4.79
C GLY A 230 -25.81 9.07 -6.01
N LYS A 231 -25.77 10.31 -6.48
CA LYS A 231 -26.53 10.74 -7.66
C LYS A 231 -25.98 12.03 -8.24
N ARG A 232 -26.13 12.19 -9.56
CA ARG A 232 -26.08 13.51 -10.22
C ARG A 232 -27.51 14.07 -10.28
N LEU A 233 -27.71 15.24 -9.67
CA LEU A 233 -29.00 15.94 -9.61
C LEU A 233 -29.20 16.79 -10.86
N ASP A 234 -30.45 17.22 -11.13
CA ASP A 234 -30.84 18.02 -12.30
C ASP A 234 -30.09 19.37 -12.42
N ASN A 235 -29.60 19.90 -11.30
CA ASN A 235 -28.80 21.13 -11.21
C ASN A 235 -27.28 20.87 -11.40
N GLU A 236 -26.89 19.72 -11.94
CA GLU A 236 -25.52 19.26 -12.15
C GLU A 236 -24.70 19.04 -10.86
N LEU A 237 -25.31 19.16 -9.70
CA LEU A 237 -24.67 18.77 -8.45
C LEU A 237 -24.58 17.26 -8.37
N GLU A 238 -23.38 16.73 -8.30
CA GLU A 238 -23.10 15.31 -8.09
C GLU A 238 -22.71 15.10 -6.62
N LEU A 239 -23.38 14.16 -5.95
CA LEU A 239 -23.18 13.86 -4.54
C LEU A 239 -22.97 12.37 -4.36
N MET A 240 -22.09 12.02 -3.43
CA MET A 240 -21.95 10.67 -2.88
C MET A 240 -21.71 10.74 -1.38
N VAL A 241 -22.42 9.91 -0.61
CA VAL A 241 -22.22 9.71 0.82
C VAL A 241 -22.18 8.23 1.13
N SER A 242 -21.29 7.82 2.02
CA SER A 242 -21.16 6.43 2.46
C SER A 242 -20.77 6.35 3.93
N ALA A 243 -21.31 5.35 4.61
CA ALA A 243 -20.89 4.98 5.97
C ALA A 243 -20.68 3.47 6.04
N THR A 244 -19.55 3.07 6.65
CA THR A 244 -19.15 1.68 6.84
C THR A 244 -18.88 1.41 8.32
N VAL A 245 -19.26 0.23 8.79
CA VAL A 245 -18.91 -0.27 10.12
C VAL A 245 -18.37 -1.69 10.00
N LEU A 246 -17.32 -2.01 10.76
CA LEU A 246 -16.72 -3.31 10.84
C LEU A 246 -16.46 -3.71 12.29
N ARG A 247 -16.65 -4.99 12.58
CA ARG A 247 -16.21 -5.66 13.81
C ARG A 247 -15.67 -7.03 13.49
N SER A 248 -14.55 -7.38 14.12
CA SER A 248 -13.91 -8.69 14.07
C SER A 248 -13.60 -9.14 15.49
N ASP A 249 -13.82 -10.42 15.77
CA ASP A 249 -13.37 -11.01 17.03
C ASP A 249 -11.90 -11.46 16.93
N GLY A 250 -11.36 -11.55 15.67
CA GLY A 250 -10.01 -12.02 15.39
C GLY A 250 -9.84 -13.53 15.55
N ASP A 251 -8.61 -13.99 15.55
CA ASP A 251 -8.23 -15.40 15.71
C ASP A 251 -7.60 -15.66 17.08
N ASP A 252 -7.78 -16.88 17.60
CA ASP A 252 -6.93 -17.40 18.67
C ASP A 252 -5.61 -17.84 18.05
N LEU A 253 -4.50 -17.20 18.41
CA LEU A 253 -3.21 -17.34 17.74
C LEU A 253 -2.21 -18.08 18.61
N TRP A 254 -1.62 -19.15 18.10
CA TRP A 254 -0.45 -19.73 18.72
C TRP A 254 0.78 -18.88 18.39
N MET A 255 1.44 -18.38 19.43
CA MET A 255 2.60 -17.48 19.31
C MET A 255 3.83 -18.12 19.97
N ASP A 256 4.99 -17.97 19.32
CA ASP A 256 6.31 -18.25 19.86
C ASP A 256 7.03 -16.90 20.03
N PHE A 257 7.17 -16.45 21.27
CA PHE A 257 7.73 -15.14 21.59
C PHE A 257 9.26 -15.10 21.49
N GLY A 258 9.92 -16.19 21.11
CA GLY A 258 11.36 -16.22 20.85
C GLY A 258 12.25 -16.24 22.11
N ASN A 259 11.68 -16.09 23.30
CA ASN A 259 12.36 -16.12 24.61
C ASN A 259 12.26 -17.47 25.33
N GLY A 260 11.69 -18.48 24.67
CA GLY A 260 11.38 -19.80 25.22
C GLY A 260 9.93 -19.95 25.67
N ASP A 261 9.15 -18.89 25.63
CA ASP A 261 7.72 -18.91 25.90
C ASP A 261 6.94 -19.06 24.60
N SER A 262 5.95 -19.95 24.63
CA SER A 262 5.02 -20.12 23.53
C SER A 262 3.67 -20.55 24.06
N ALA A 263 2.60 -19.93 23.57
CA ALA A 263 1.25 -20.26 23.98
C ALA A 263 0.21 -19.76 22.97
N THR A 264 -1.05 -20.18 23.15
CA THR A 264 -2.17 -19.62 22.41
C THR A 264 -2.68 -18.36 23.10
N VAL A 265 -2.51 -17.21 22.41
CA VAL A 265 -3.11 -15.92 22.78
C VAL A 265 -4.56 -15.94 22.34
N ARG A 266 -5.50 -15.67 23.24
CA ARG A 266 -6.93 -15.77 23.00
C ARG A 266 -7.64 -14.44 23.18
N GLY A 267 -8.52 -14.09 22.20
CA GLY A 267 -9.39 -12.94 22.30
C GLY A 267 -8.65 -11.59 22.28
N GLN A 268 -7.40 -11.55 21.81
CA GLN A 268 -6.56 -10.35 21.72
C GLN A 268 -6.31 -9.88 20.27
N ASP A 269 -7.00 -10.48 19.28
CA ASP A 269 -6.85 -10.14 17.87
C ASP A 269 -8.09 -9.40 17.32
N GLY A 270 -8.90 -8.82 18.22
CA GLY A 270 -10.15 -8.12 17.88
C GLY A 270 -9.91 -6.82 17.12
N GLU A 271 -10.89 -6.41 16.27
CA GLU A 271 -10.81 -5.17 15.49
C GLU A 271 -12.18 -4.50 15.36
N ARG A 272 -12.17 -3.17 15.43
CA ARG A 272 -13.33 -2.32 15.15
C ARG A 272 -12.91 -1.22 14.20
N ASP A 273 -13.78 -0.91 13.24
CA ASP A 273 -13.52 0.13 12.27
C ASP A 273 -14.83 0.81 11.86
N GLN A 274 -14.79 2.13 11.70
CA GLN A 274 -15.90 2.95 11.24
C GLN A 274 -15.37 3.96 10.22
N GLU A 275 -16.04 4.05 9.08
CA GLU A 275 -15.65 4.97 8.02
C GLU A 275 -16.84 5.82 7.59
N PHE A 276 -16.57 7.06 7.23
CA PHE A 276 -17.53 7.97 6.63
C PHE A 276 -16.88 8.72 5.47
N ASN A 277 -17.52 8.68 4.32
CA ASN A 277 -17.02 9.32 3.10
C ASN A 277 -18.11 10.19 2.47
N LEU A 278 -17.73 11.40 2.07
CA LEU A 278 -18.59 12.35 1.36
C LEU A 278 -17.82 12.93 0.18
N SER A 279 -18.42 12.92 -0.99
CA SER A 279 -17.91 13.69 -2.14
C SER A 279 -19.03 14.50 -2.77
N ALA A 280 -18.68 15.70 -3.24
CA ALA A 280 -19.58 16.58 -3.97
C ALA A 280 -18.82 17.26 -5.11
N SER A 281 -19.46 17.42 -6.28
CA SER A 281 -18.91 18.21 -7.37
C SER A 281 -19.99 18.97 -8.13
N ARG A 282 -19.65 20.19 -8.60
CA ARG A 282 -20.52 20.97 -9.47
C ARG A 282 -19.69 21.95 -10.30
N GLY A 283 -19.76 21.83 -11.62
CA GLY A 283 -18.95 22.62 -12.53
C GLY A 283 -17.45 22.45 -12.20
N PRO A 284 -16.69 23.53 -12.00
CA PRO A 284 -15.27 23.45 -11.70
C PRO A 284 -14.93 23.06 -10.25
N TRP A 285 -15.93 22.99 -9.35
CA TRP A 285 -15.73 22.76 -7.93
C TRP A 285 -15.88 21.29 -7.57
N SER A 286 -15.00 20.84 -6.69
CA SER A 286 -15.06 19.51 -6.05
C SER A 286 -14.82 19.63 -4.56
N PHE A 287 -15.49 18.78 -3.78
CA PHE A 287 -15.29 18.64 -2.34
C PHE A 287 -15.16 17.14 -2.02
N GLY A 288 -14.28 16.80 -1.10
CA GLY A 288 -14.14 15.45 -0.56
C GLY A 288 -13.87 15.49 0.93
N LEU A 289 -14.41 14.49 1.63
CA LEU A 289 -14.18 14.21 3.04
C LEU A 289 -14.05 12.70 3.20
N ALA A 290 -12.95 12.25 3.82
CA ALA A 290 -12.74 10.88 4.26
C ALA A 290 -12.48 10.88 5.78
N HIS A 291 -13.20 10.03 6.50
CA HIS A 291 -13.05 9.83 7.94
C HIS A 291 -13.00 8.35 8.24
N GLY A 292 -12.06 7.91 9.10
CA GLY A 292 -11.92 6.56 9.62
C GLY A 292 -11.59 6.60 11.11
N ASP A 293 -12.12 5.64 11.87
CA ASP A 293 -11.85 5.43 13.29
C ASP A 293 -11.69 3.93 13.53
N ARG A 294 -10.43 3.50 13.64
CA ARG A 294 -10.03 2.11 13.81
C ARG A 294 -9.45 1.88 15.19
N ARG A 295 -9.79 0.73 15.78
CA ARG A 295 -9.12 0.17 16.97
C ARG A 295 -8.83 -1.30 16.74
N LYS A 296 -7.59 -1.71 17.04
CA LYS A 296 -7.09 -3.09 16.92
C LYS A 296 -6.45 -3.52 18.22
N ASP A 297 -6.91 -4.63 18.79
CA ASP A 297 -6.29 -5.27 19.94
C ASP A 297 -4.99 -6.00 19.51
N ASP A 298 -4.00 -6.11 20.39
CA ASP A 298 -2.68 -6.66 20.05
C ASP A 298 -2.43 -8.05 20.66
N PRO A 299 -2.24 -9.08 19.83
CA PRO A 299 -1.91 -10.43 20.30
C PRO A 299 -0.41 -10.72 20.39
N THR A 300 0.47 -9.78 19.94
CA THR A 300 1.88 -10.06 19.69
C THR A 300 2.81 -9.73 20.86
N GLY A 301 2.30 -9.05 21.90
CA GLY A 301 3.14 -8.52 22.94
C GLY A 301 4.06 -7.39 22.43
N VAL A 302 3.52 -6.53 21.58
CA VAL A 302 4.22 -5.40 20.96
C VAL A 302 4.89 -4.53 22.02
N PHE A 303 6.11 -4.08 21.76
CA PHE A 303 6.93 -3.27 22.67
C PHE A 303 7.17 -3.92 24.05
N GLY A 304 7.11 -5.26 24.15
CA GLY A 304 7.29 -5.99 25.41
C GLY A 304 6.07 -5.99 26.33
N THR A 305 4.89 -5.69 25.81
CA THR A 305 3.62 -5.79 26.57
C THR A 305 3.29 -7.23 26.93
N ASP A 306 2.45 -7.41 27.94
CA ASP A 306 1.91 -8.73 28.29
C ASP A 306 0.85 -9.17 27.27
N ALA A 307 1.23 -10.07 26.38
CA ALA A 307 0.36 -10.62 25.35
C ALA A 307 -0.84 -11.42 25.89
N PHE A 308 -0.82 -11.80 27.18
CA PHE A 308 -1.89 -12.55 27.85
C PHE A 308 -2.82 -11.64 28.65
N ALA A 309 -2.41 -10.40 28.93
CA ALA A 309 -3.26 -9.42 29.58
C ALA A 309 -4.20 -8.75 28.58
N SER A 310 -5.49 -8.69 28.88
CA SER A 310 -6.43 -7.93 28.06
C SER A 310 -6.21 -6.42 28.25
N GLY A 311 -6.38 -5.65 27.18
CA GLY A 311 -6.36 -4.20 27.23
C GLY A 311 -5.30 -3.52 26.37
N THR A 312 -4.28 -4.25 25.89
CA THR A 312 -3.36 -3.72 24.89
C THR A 312 -4.09 -3.54 23.55
N PHE A 313 -4.06 -2.31 23.03
CA PHE A 313 -4.63 -1.97 21.74
C PHE A 313 -3.93 -0.75 21.13
N GLN A 314 -4.09 -0.59 19.82
CA GLN A 314 -3.72 0.59 19.06
C GLN A 314 -4.92 1.08 18.24
N GLY A 315 -5.13 2.39 18.21
CA GLY A 315 -6.23 3.01 17.51
C GLY A 315 -5.80 4.20 16.69
N ASP A 316 -6.39 4.34 15.50
CA ASP A 316 -6.09 5.37 14.52
C ASP A 316 -7.38 6.06 14.09
N ARG A 317 -7.44 7.37 14.26
CA ARG A 317 -8.56 8.18 13.77
C ARG A 317 -8.05 9.20 12.76
N TYR A 318 -8.56 9.09 11.54
CA TYR A 318 -8.23 9.99 10.43
C TYR A 318 -9.43 10.83 10.02
N THR A 319 -9.19 12.10 9.71
CA THR A 319 -10.14 12.94 8.98
C THR A 319 -9.35 13.77 7.98
N VAL A 320 -9.67 13.66 6.70
CA VAL A 320 -9.07 14.46 5.64
C VAL A 320 -10.16 15.04 4.78
N ALA A 321 -10.12 16.36 4.55
CA ALA A 321 -11.06 17.08 3.70
C ALA A 321 -10.34 17.93 2.68
N HIS A 322 -10.96 18.15 1.51
CA HIS A 322 -10.45 19.06 0.50
C HIS A 322 -11.55 19.80 -0.25
N LEU A 323 -11.20 20.99 -0.74
CA LEU A 323 -11.97 21.76 -1.70
C LEU A 323 -11.10 21.99 -2.93
N GLY A 324 -11.53 21.52 -4.09
CA GLY A 324 -10.84 21.65 -5.36
C GLY A 324 -11.55 22.61 -6.31
N TYR A 325 -10.78 23.26 -7.17
CA TYR A 325 -11.24 24.05 -8.29
C TYR A 325 -10.40 23.73 -9.52
N GLY A 326 -11.04 23.30 -10.62
CA GLY A 326 -10.40 23.00 -11.89
C GLY A 326 -11.05 23.72 -13.04
N ALA A 327 -10.30 24.48 -13.83
CA ALA A 327 -10.85 25.25 -14.95
C ALA A 327 -9.86 25.34 -16.11
N THR A 328 -10.38 25.26 -17.33
CA THR A 328 -9.67 25.65 -18.56
C THR A 328 -9.82 27.15 -18.72
N LEU A 329 -8.72 27.90 -18.53
CA LEU A 329 -8.71 29.35 -18.59
C LEU A 329 -8.68 29.87 -20.02
N THR A 330 -7.94 29.16 -20.90
CA THR A 330 -7.88 29.40 -22.35
C THR A 330 -7.73 28.04 -23.03
N ASP A 331 -7.80 27.99 -24.36
CA ASP A 331 -7.62 26.74 -25.14
C ASP A 331 -6.27 26.05 -24.86
N THR A 332 -5.29 26.76 -24.28
CA THR A 332 -3.93 26.25 -24.02
C THR A 332 -3.49 26.37 -22.57
N LEU A 333 -4.36 26.81 -21.66
CA LEU A 333 -4.01 27.02 -20.25
C LEU A 333 -5.09 26.48 -19.32
N SER A 334 -4.75 25.52 -18.49
CA SER A 334 -5.60 24.97 -17.44
C SER A 334 -5.06 25.30 -16.05
N LEU A 335 -5.96 25.56 -15.11
CA LEU A 335 -5.70 25.81 -13.71
C LEU A 335 -6.33 24.72 -12.86
N SER A 336 -5.58 24.18 -11.91
CA SER A 336 -6.07 23.40 -10.78
C SER A 336 -5.63 24.02 -9.47
N ALA A 337 -6.57 24.25 -8.56
CA ALA A 337 -6.32 24.73 -7.21
C ALA A 337 -7.00 23.83 -6.20
N ARG A 338 -6.37 23.59 -5.06
CA ARG A 338 -6.89 22.76 -4.00
C ARG A 338 -6.52 23.33 -2.64
N ALA A 339 -7.49 23.42 -1.74
CA ALA A 339 -7.28 23.60 -0.32
C ALA A 339 -7.58 22.29 0.40
N PHE A 340 -6.81 21.94 1.41
CA PHE A 340 -7.00 20.71 2.18
C PHE A 340 -6.74 20.92 3.65
N ALA A 341 -7.34 20.05 4.49
CA ALA A 341 -7.10 19.99 5.92
C ALA A 341 -7.21 18.55 6.41
N GLY A 342 -6.46 18.24 7.47
CA GLY A 342 -6.52 16.94 8.11
C GLY A 342 -6.37 17.02 9.62
N ASP A 343 -6.91 16.02 10.30
CA ASP A 343 -6.75 15.74 11.74
C ASP A 343 -6.47 14.23 11.87
N TYR A 344 -5.42 13.91 12.61
CA TYR A 344 -5.05 12.55 12.95
C TYR A 344 -4.91 12.41 14.46
N ARG A 345 -5.40 11.30 15.00
CA ARG A 345 -5.24 10.93 16.40
C ARG A 345 -4.86 9.48 16.50
N TYR A 346 -3.81 9.23 17.25
CA TYR A 346 -3.41 7.92 17.70
C TYR A 346 -3.75 7.77 19.18
N GLU A 347 -4.38 6.66 19.54
CA GLU A 347 -4.70 6.29 20.91
C GLU A 347 -4.21 4.85 21.12
N SER A 348 -3.38 4.62 22.11
CA SER A 348 -2.90 3.29 22.45
C SER A 348 -2.84 3.13 23.95
N THR A 349 -3.25 1.95 24.42
CA THR A 349 -2.98 1.49 25.78
C THR A 349 -2.10 0.25 25.66
N LEU A 350 -0.95 0.27 26.32
CA LEU A 350 -0.01 -0.84 26.38
C LEU A 350 0.07 -1.35 27.82
N MET A 351 -0.23 -2.65 27.99
CA MET A 351 -0.29 -3.28 29.32
C MET A 351 1.07 -3.84 29.70
N TYR A 352 1.63 -3.38 30.83
CA TYR A 352 2.87 -3.87 31.43
C TYR A 352 2.62 -4.23 32.88
N ASP A 353 2.86 -5.46 33.31
CA ASP A 353 2.69 -5.95 34.68
C ASP A 353 1.33 -5.62 35.33
N GLY A 354 0.27 -5.60 34.51
CA GLY A 354 -1.10 -5.30 34.92
C GLY A 354 -1.46 -3.80 34.94
N GLU A 355 -0.52 -2.92 34.58
CA GLU A 355 -0.74 -1.48 34.46
C GLU A 355 -0.82 -1.04 33.00
N GLY A 356 -1.74 -0.11 32.70
CA GLY A 356 -1.96 0.42 31.34
C GLY A 356 -1.30 1.76 31.14
N TYR A 357 -0.27 1.82 30.33
CA TYR A 357 0.33 3.06 29.87
C TYR A 357 -0.41 3.57 28.64
N GLU A 358 -0.74 4.87 28.60
CA GLU A 358 -1.41 5.48 27.48
C GLU A 358 -0.39 6.24 26.59
N TYR A 359 -0.53 6.10 25.27
CA TYR A 359 0.34 6.74 24.27
C TYR A 359 -0.51 7.59 23.30
N PRO A 360 -1.12 8.70 23.78
CA PRO A 360 -1.90 9.56 22.89
C PRO A 360 -0.99 10.43 22.03
N ALA A 361 -1.20 10.40 20.72
CA ALA A 361 -0.56 11.31 19.80
C ALA A 361 -1.58 11.97 18.87
N SER A 362 -1.28 13.16 18.35
CA SER A 362 -2.21 13.84 17.46
C SER A 362 -1.50 14.81 16.52
N ALA A 363 -2.03 14.92 15.31
CA ALA A 363 -1.58 15.90 14.32
C ALA A 363 -2.77 16.63 13.71
N ALA A 364 -2.60 17.91 13.40
CA ALA A 364 -3.56 18.69 12.64
C ALA A 364 -2.82 19.55 11.62
N TRP A 365 -3.28 19.53 10.40
CA TRP A 365 -2.64 20.28 9.30
C TRP A 365 -3.67 20.86 8.36
N HIS A 366 -3.24 21.86 7.61
CA HIS A 366 -3.97 22.41 6.47
C HIS A 366 -3.00 22.94 5.44
N GLY A 367 -3.46 23.07 4.22
CA GLY A 367 -2.62 23.54 3.14
C GLY A 367 -3.38 23.88 1.87
N ALA A 368 -2.60 24.29 0.88
CA ALA A 368 -3.12 24.57 -0.45
C ALA A 368 -2.10 24.15 -1.51
N GLU A 369 -2.62 23.79 -2.66
CA GLU A 369 -1.86 23.48 -3.87
C GLU A 369 -2.43 24.28 -5.05
N LEU A 370 -1.55 24.80 -5.89
CA LEU A 370 -1.91 25.46 -7.14
C LEU A 370 -1.08 24.85 -8.26
N GLN A 371 -1.72 24.56 -9.39
CA GLN A 371 -1.09 23.99 -10.56
C GLN A 371 -1.61 24.64 -11.84
N LEU A 372 -0.69 24.94 -12.76
CA LEU A 372 -0.95 25.43 -14.10
C LEU A 372 -0.39 24.43 -15.12
N VAL A 373 -1.19 24.09 -16.13
CA VAL A 373 -0.76 23.28 -17.26
C VAL A 373 -0.94 24.12 -18.53
N SER A 374 0.13 24.26 -19.32
CA SER A 374 0.12 25.05 -20.55
C SER A 374 0.59 24.23 -21.75
N THR A 375 -0.18 24.28 -22.83
CA THR A 375 0.17 23.74 -24.15
C THR A 375 0.39 24.85 -25.20
N ALA A 376 0.65 26.07 -24.77
CA ALA A 376 0.82 27.24 -25.64
C ALA A 376 2.06 27.15 -26.57
N VAL A 377 3.05 26.37 -26.19
CA VAL A 377 4.24 26.09 -27.01
C VAL A 377 4.04 24.79 -27.75
N ALA A 378 4.12 24.83 -29.07
CA ALA A 378 3.89 23.66 -29.91
C ALA A 378 4.86 22.50 -29.55
N GLY A 379 4.32 21.30 -29.30
CA GLY A 379 5.08 20.13 -28.92
C GLY A 379 5.47 20.08 -27.43
N HIS A 380 5.12 21.08 -26.63
CA HIS A 380 5.42 21.13 -25.18
C HIS A 380 4.14 21.14 -24.35
N THR A 381 4.17 20.41 -23.25
CA THR A 381 3.21 20.52 -22.14
C THR A 381 4.00 20.96 -20.91
N LEU A 382 3.79 22.22 -20.53
CA LEU A 382 4.49 22.83 -19.38
C LEU A 382 3.59 22.75 -18.14
N LEU A 383 4.11 22.20 -17.07
CA LEU A 383 3.48 22.12 -15.76
C LEU A 383 4.26 23.02 -14.79
N LEU A 384 3.57 23.90 -14.11
CA LEU A 384 4.09 24.70 -12.99
C LEU A 384 3.17 24.53 -11.81
N GLY A 385 3.71 24.26 -10.62
CA GLY A 385 2.89 24.15 -9.43
C GLY A 385 3.61 24.54 -8.15
N THR A 386 2.82 24.85 -7.13
CA THR A 386 3.27 25.14 -5.79
C THR A 386 2.36 24.48 -4.76
N GLU A 387 2.93 24.09 -3.64
CA GLU A 387 2.23 23.46 -2.51
C GLU A 387 2.73 24.12 -1.22
N TYR A 388 1.82 24.36 -0.28
CA TYR A 388 2.12 24.80 1.07
C TYR A 388 1.29 24.00 2.06
N GLN A 389 1.90 23.48 3.13
CA GLN A 389 1.23 22.85 4.26
C GLN A 389 1.77 23.41 5.57
N ARG A 390 0.86 23.78 6.46
CA ARG A 390 1.14 24.12 7.86
C ARG A 390 0.68 22.96 8.74
N ASN A 391 1.58 22.41 9.53
CA ASN A 391 1.29 21.49 10.61
C ASN A 391 1.06 22.32 11.87
N GLN A 392 -0.18 22.49 12.28
CA GLN A 392 -0.56 23.34 13.42
C GLN A 392 -0.29 22.67 14.76
N ARG A 393 -0.34 21.35 14.74
CA ARG A 393 -0.16 20.49 15.91
C ARG A 393 0.50 19.18 15.50
N ILE A 394 1.51 18.80 16.25
CA ILE A 394 2.17 17.49 16.22
C ILE A 394 2.49 17.20 17.69
N ASP A 395 1.60 16.50 18.37
CA ASP A 395 1.70 16.21 19.80
C ASP A 395 1.91 14.72 20.02
N GLN A 396 2.91 14.35 20.82
CA GLN A 396 3.20 12.97 21.23
C GLN A 396 3.41 12.91 22.74
N ASN A 397 2.77 11.94 23.39
CA ASN A 397 2.77 11.85 24.84
C ASN A 397 2.88 10.41 25.31
N ILE A 398 3.42 10.23 26.50
CA ILE A 398 3.37 8.99 27.29
C ILE A 398 2.76 9.35 28.65
N VAL A 399 1.74 8.61 29.05
CA VAL A 399 1.02 8.86 30.30
C VAL A 399 1.03 7.59 31.14
N HIS A 400 1.67 7.67 32.29
CA HIS A 400 1.63 6.62 33.32
C HIS A 400 0.34 6.78 34.14
N PRO A 401 -0.36 5.70 34.53
CA PRO A 401 -1.63 5.78 35.22
C PRO A 401 -1.54 6.55 36.57
N ASP A 402 -0.44 6.38 37.34
CA ASP A 402 -0.31 6.94 38.69
C ASP A 402 0.40 8.30 38.75
N ILE A 403 1.42 8.52 37.90
CA ILE A 403 2.28 9.71 37.97
C ILE A 403 2.03 10.73 36.86
N GLY A 404 1.19 10.41 35.88
CA GLY A 404 0.85 11.29 34.76
C GLY A 404 1.88 11.25 33.63
N TYR A 405 2.18 12.40 33.04
CA TYR A 405 3.05 12.47 31.85
C TYR A 405 4.51 12.08 32.13
N LEU A 406 4.98 11.05 31.42
CA LEU A 406 6.42 10.72 31.26
C LEU A 406 7.02 11.47 30.07
N LEU A 407 6.27 11.59 28.97
CA LEU A 407 6.60 12.42 27.82
C LEU A 407 5.45 13.38 27.53
N ARG A 408 5.78 14.63 27.19
CA ARG A 408 4.83 15.61 26.68
C ARG A 408 5.52 16.51 25.67
N ASP A 409 5.58 16.05 24.43
CA ASP A 409 6.18 16.80 23.34
C ASP A 409 5.08 17.46 22.48
N ARG A 410 5.29 18.75 22.15
CA ARG A 410 4.36 19.53 21.32
C ARG A 410 5.11 20.30 20.29
N ARG A 411 4.79 20.08 19.03
CA ARG A 411 5.43 20.67 17.88
C ARG A 411 4.43 21.28 16.91
N ASP A 412 4.93 22.16 16.09
CA ASP A 412 4.31 22.65 14.89
C ASP A 412 5.39 22.77 13.80
N GLY A 413 4.98 22.94 12.55
CA GLY A 413 5.94 23.00 11.46
C GLY A 413 5.27 23.35 10.14
N TYR A 414 6.07 23.42 9.07
CA TYR A 414 5.55 23.65 7.72
C TYR A 414 6.40 22.96 6.66
N ARG A 415 5.81 22.82 5.50
CA ARG A 415 6.52 22.49 4.26
C ARG A 415 5.96 23.31 3.10
N ALA A 416 6.83 23.66 2.17
CA ALA A 416 6.48 24.35 0.94
C ALA A 416 7.22 23.73 -0.23
N GLY A 417 6.57 23.61 -1.38
CA GLY A 417 7.16 23.07 -2.60
C GLY A 417 6.86 23.93 -3.80
N LEU A 418 7.84 24.06 -4.69
CA LEU A 418 7.69 24.65 -6.02
C LEU A 418 8.21 23.65 -7.04
N PHE A 419 7.40 23.34 -8.08
CA PHE A 419 7.79 22.38 -9.10
C PHE A 419 7.48 22.87 -10.51
N VAL A 420 8.33 22.46 -11.44
CA VAL A 420 8.17 22.70 -12.87
C VAL A 420 8.49 21.41 -13.63
N GLN A 421 7.71 21.13 -14.66
CA GLN A 421 7.96 20.00 -15.57
C GLN A 421 7.66 20.44 -17.00
N ASP A 422 8.50 20.00 -17.93
CA ASP A 422 8.29 20.10 -19.37
C ASP A 422 8.19 18.69 -19.96
N GLU A 423 7.12 18.43 -20.68
CA GLU A 423 6.94 17.26 -21.52
C GLU A 423 7.01 17.69 -22.98
N TRP A 424 8.11 17.32 -23.61
CA TRP A 424 8.42 17.73 -24.97
C TRP A 424 8.28 16.58 -25.96
N GLN A 425 7.33 16.69 -26.88
CA GLN A 425 7.18 15.81 -28.04
C GLN A 425 8.22 16.24 -29.11
N ILE A 426 9.40 15.64 -29.09
CA ILE A 426 10.54 15.99 -29.97
C ILE A 426 10.22 15.62 -31.41
N THR A 427 9.67 14.40 -31.60
CA THR A 427 9.16 13.89 -32.90
C THR A 427 7.99 12.96 -32.60
N ASP A 428 7.30 12.45 -33.60
CA ASP A 428 6.23 11.44 -33.41
C ASP A 428 6.71 10.21 -32.66
N ALA A 429 7.99 9.86 -32.80
CA ALA A 429 8.59 8.68 -32.17
C ALA A 429 9.28 8.96 -30.83
N PHE A 430 9.70 10.19 -30.56
CA PHE A 430 10.47 10.54 -29.35
C PHE A 430 9.79 11.64 -28.55
N ALA A 431 9.66 11.40 -27.25
CA ALA A 431 9.26 12.39 -26.29
C ALA A 431 10.25 12.42 -25.09
N SER A 432 10.38 13.56 -24.44
CA SER A 432 11.14 13.70 -23.20
C SER A 432 10.30 14.35 -22.11
N THR A 433 10.61 14.04 -20.87
CA THR A 433 10.07 14.70 -19.68
C THR A 433 11.24 15.17 -18.83
N LEU A 434 11.26 16.44 -18.49
CA LEU A 434 12.22 17.03 -17.56
C LEU A 434 11.46 17.74 -16.45
N GLY A 435 11.75 17.41 -15.22
CA GLY A 435 11.10 18.00 -14.05
C GLY A 435 12.09 18.34 -12.95
N LEU A 436 11.78 19.37 -12.20
CA LEU A 436 12.52 19.77 -11.01
C LEU A 436 11.53 20.28 -9.97
N ARG A 437 11.72 19.83 -8.73
CA ARG A 437 11.01 20.36 -7.56
C ARG A 437 12.02 20.78 -6.50
N ALA A 438 11.73 21.90 -5.85
CA ALA A 438 12.39 22.36 -4.64
C ALA A 438 11.36 22.30 -3.50
N ASP A 439 11.66 21.53 -2.46
CA ASP A 439 10.89 21.48 -1.23
C ASP A 439 11.67 22.14 -0.10
N HIS A 440 11.01 22.92 0.71
CA HIS A 440 11.56 23.51 1.92
C HIS A 440 10.68 23.15 3.12
N ASN A 441 11.30 22.67 4.18
CA ASN A 441 10.65 22.40 5.46
C ASN A 441 11.55 22.88 6.62
N ASP A 442 10.96 23.04 7.79
CA ASP A 442 11.63 23.53 8.99
C ASP A 442 12.56 22.52 9.67
N LEU A 443 12.53 21.24 9.26
CA LEU A 443 13.34 20.16 9.85
C LEU A 443 14.68 19.98 9.12
N THR A 444 14.66 19.90 7.78
CA THR A 444 15.84 19.57 6.96
C THR A 444 16.25 20.69 6.00
N GLY A 445 15.48 21.81 5.94
CA GLY A 445 15.76 22.92 5.03
C GLY A 445 15.28 22.65 3.60
N THR A 446 16.13 22.92 2.60
CA THR A 446 15.75 22.84 1.18
C THR A 446 16.35 21.62 0.50
N GLU A 447 15.48 20.82 -0.13
CA GLU A 447 15.84 19.66 -0.91
C GLU A 447 15.36 19.80 -2.36
N PHE A 448 16.11 19.18 -3.28
CA PHE A 448 15.79 19.19 -4.71
C PHE A 448 15.52 17.77 -5.22
N SER A 449 14.46 17.65 -6.01
CA SER A 449 14.03 16.38 -6.64
C SER A 449 13.99 16.55 -8.17
N PRO A 450 15.09 16.30 -8.88
CA PRO A 450 15.09 16.25 -10.34
C PRO A 450 14.46 14.96 -10.86
N ARG A 451 13.88 15.04 -12.07
CA ARG A 451 13.34 13.92 -12.85
C ARG A 451 13.68 14.09 -14.32
N ALA A 452 14.05 13.00 -14.98
CA ALA A 452 14.24 12.95 -16.42
C ALA A 452 13.65 11.67 -16.99
N GLY A 453 12.99 11.77 -18.13
CA GLY A 453 12.47 10.64 -18.87
C GLY A 453 12.66 10.81 -20.36
N LEU A 454 13.07 9.75 -21.05
CA LEU A 454 13.10 9.67 -22.51
C LEU A 454 12.19 8.52 -22.94
N ILE A 455 11.24 8.80 -23.82
CA ILE A 455 10.29 7.84 -24.34
C ILE A 455 10.54 7.68 -25.84
N TRP A 456 10.73 6.44 -26.26
CA TRP A 456 10.88 6.07 -27.66
C TRP A 456 9.81 5.09 -28.09
N ASN A 457 8.90 5.55 -28.95
CA ASN A 457 7.89 4.73 -29.60
C ASN A 457 8.53 4.06 -30.84
N ALA A 458 9.09 2.86 -30.64
CA ALA A 458 9.74 2.07 -31.68
C ALA A 458 8.71 1.33 -32.52
N GLY A 459 7.96 2.08 -33.33
CA GLY A 459 6.84 1.60 -34.14
C GLY A 459 5.55 1.50 -33.34
N LYS A 460 4.56 0.74 -33.86
CA LYS A 460 3.19 0.69 -33.31
C LYS A 460 3.03 -0.21 -32.07
N HIS A 461 4.01 -1.03 -31.79
CA HIS A 461 3.89 -2.12 -30.81
C HIS A 461 4.89 -2.03 -29.65
N ASN A 462 5.89 -1.17 -29.74
CA ASN A 462 6.96 -1.10 -28.73
C ASN A 462 7.13 0.33 -28.24
N THR A 463 7.14 0.50 -26.93
CA THR A 463 7.54 1.74 -26.26
C THR A 463 8.69 1.44 -25.31
N LEU A 464 9.80 2.12 -25.48
CA LEU A 464 10.96 2.05 -24.60
C LEU A 464 11.05 3.34 -23.79
N LYS A 465 11.18 3.24 -22.46
CA LYS A 465 11.31 4.40 -21.56
C LYS A 465 12.61 4.27 -20.77
N LEU A 466 13.44 5.31 -20.79
CA LEU A 466 14.58 5.46 -19.89
C LEU A 466 14.25 6.55 -18.88
N LEU A 467 14.24 6.20 -17.61
CA LEU A 467 13.75 7.04 -16.52
C LEU A 467 14.85 7.25 -15.49
N TYR A 468 14.97 8.47 -14.99
CA TYR A 468 15.76 8.83 -13.83
C TYR A 468 14.92 9.71 -12.89
N GLY A 469 15.05 9.51 -11.60
CA GLY A 469 14.41 10.33 -10.60
C GLY A 469 15.14 10.29 -9.27
N ARG A 470 15.05 11.41 -8.55
CA ARG A 470 15.50 11.57 -7.16
C ARG A 470 14.30 11.98 -6.31
N ALA A 471 14.18 11.42 -5.13
CA ALA A 471 13.22 11.83 -4.12
C ALA A 471 13.88 11.83 -2.74
N HIS A 472 13.29 12.55 -1.80
CA HIS A 472 13.80 12.70 -0.45
C HIS A 472 12.69 12.47 0.57
N ARG A 473 13.08 12.22 1.82
CA ARG A 473 12.22 12.21 2.99
C ARG A 473 12.92 12.93 4.14
N ALA A 474 12.23 13.86 4.78
CA ALA A 474 12.66 14.37 6.08
C ALA A 474 12.36 13.33 7.16
N PRO A 475 13.10 13.31 8.27
CA PRO A 475 12.69 12.55 9.44
C PRO A 475 11.35 13.10 9.96
N ASN A 476 10.54 12.22 10.55
CA ASN A 476 9.27 12.63 11.15
C ASN A 476 9.44 13.02 12.63
N ALA A 477 8.39 13.53 13.25
CA ALA A 477 8.43 14.01 14.62
C ALA A 477 8.74 12.88 15.63
N TYR A 478 8.23 11.68 15.38
CA TYR A 478 8.51 10.51 16.21
C TYR A 478 10.00 10.14 16.17
N GLN A 479 10.62 10.13 15.02
CA GLN A 479 12.04 9.79 14.86
C GLN A 479 12.97 10.84 15.50
N MET A 480 12.58 12.11 15.53
CA MET A 480 13.41 13.19 16.03
C MET A 480 13.22 13.49 17.50
N TYR A 481 11.99 13.38 18.02
CA TYR A 481 11.65 13.99 19.32
C TYR A 481 11.00 13.05 20.31
N TYR A 482 10.78 11.78 19.95
CA TYR A 482 10.18 10.83 20.87
C TYR A 482 11.24 10.23 21.79
N ASP A 483 11.03 10.44 23.12
CA ASP A 483 11.77 9.78 24.19
C ASP A 483 10.82 8.78 24.86
N ASP A 484 11.03 7.50 24.62
CA ASP A 484 10.22 6.45 25.25
C ASP A 484 10.75 6.16 26.66
N ALA A 485 10.03 6.67 27.65
CA ALA A 485 10.38 6.63 29.04
C ALA A 485 9.51 5.64 29.83
N TYR A 486 10.09 4.96 30.81
CA TYR A 486 9.40 4.06 31.72
C TYR A 486 9.85 4.27 33.16
N LEU A 487 9.00 3.88 34.11
CA LEU A 487 9.28 3.97 35.52
C LEU A 487 10.02 2.70 35.99
N ILE A 488 11.15 2.89 36.71
CA ILE A 488 11.92 1.80 37.36
C ILE A 488 11.41 1.64 38.81
N GLU A 489 11.50 0.43 39.39
CA GLU A 489 11.03 0.12 40.74
C GLU A 489 11.60 1.03 41.85
N ASP A 490 12.79 1.60 41.65
CA ASP A 490 13.39 2.54 42.58
C ASP A 490 12.87 3.98 42.45
N GLY A 491 11.90 4.21 41.56
CA GLY A 491 11.31 5.51 41.26
C GLY A 491 12.10 6.36 40.26
N THR A 492 13.15 5.82 39.64
CA THR A 492 13.87 6.50 38.55
C THR A 492 13.21 6.24 37.20
N ILE A 493 13.50 7.12 36.23
CA ILE A 493 12.97 7.01 34.87
C ILE A 493 14.05 6.45 33.95
N GLY A 494 13.79 5.28 33.37
CA GLY A 494 14.58 4.68 32.30
C GLY A 494 14.09 5.13 30.91
N ALA A 495 14.80 4.74 29.87
CA ALA A 495 14.41 5.00 28.47
C ALA A 495 14.61 3.76 27.60
N TYR A 496 13.61 3.46 26.76
CA TYR A 496 13.73 2.48 25.66
C TYR A 496 14.21 3.12 24.37
N GLN A 497 13.87 4.40 24.14
CA GLN A 497 14.27 5.18 22.99
C GLN A 497 14.66 6.60 23.40
N ARG A 498 15.65 7.17 22.71
CA ARG A 498 16.07 8.57 22.88
C ARG A 498 15.80 9.37 21.61
N ALA A 499 15.41 10.61 21.81
CA ALA A 499 15.25 11.58 20.73
C ALA A 499 16.59 11.87 20.02
N ASN A 500 16.51 12.19 18.70
CA ASN A 500 17.64 12.70 17.91
C ASN A 500 17.22 13.95 17.11
N PRO A 501 17.20 15.13 17.72
CA PRO A 501 16.81 16.37 17.03
C PRO A 501 17.75 16.80 15.90
N SER A 502 18.93 16.19 15.78
CA SER A 502 19.91 16.45 14.72
C SER A 502 19.82 15.50 13.51
N LEU A 503 18.79 14.64 13.48
CA LEU A 503 18.61 13.66 12.42
C LEU A 503 18.35 14.37 11.08
N GLY A 504 19.16 14.04 10.06
CA GLY A 504 19.03 14.52 8.69
C GLY A 504 18.00 13.73 7.88
N GLY A 505 17.70 14.22 6.68
CA GLY A 505 16.83 13.52 5.73
C GLY A 505 17.56 12.41 4.98
N GLU A 506 16.79 11.53 4.36
CA GLU A 506 17.29 10.49 3.46
C GLU A 506 16.89 10.75 2.01
N VAL A 507 17.67 10.22 1.08
CA VAL A 507 17.51 10.45 -0.36
C VAL A 507 17.53 9.13 -1.10
N VAL A 508 16.63 8.98 -2.08
CA VAL A 508 16.67 7.86 -3.03
C VAL A 508 16.92 8.38 -4.46
N GLU A 509 17.78 7.68 -5.18
CA GLU A 509 17.98 7.85 -6.62
C GLU A 509 17.63 6.55 -7.35
N THR A 510 16.90 6.67 -8.45
CA THR A 510 16.48 5.51 -9.26
C THR A 510 16.78 5.75 -10.74
N THR A 511 17.31 4.73 -11.40
CA THR A 511 17.38 4.63 -12.87
C THR A 511 16.61 3.39 -13.31
N GLU A 512 15.77 3.54 -14.33
CA GLU A 512 14.89 2.47 -14.80
C GLU A 512 14.81 2.45 -16.32
N LEU A 513 14.82 1.25 -16.91
CA LEU A 513 14.57 0.99 -18.32
C LEU A 513 13.31 0.14 -18.44
N VAL A 514 12.28 0.66 -19.10
CA VAL A 514 10.97 -0.01 -19.28
C VAL A 514 10.79 -0.32 -20.77
N LEU A 515 10.40 -1.53 -21.08
CA LEU A 515 9.92 -1.96 -22.40
C LEU A 515 8.46 -2.37 -22.27
N ASP A 516 7.58 -1.65 -22.95
CA ASP A 516 6.19 -2.02 -23.17
C ASP A 516 6.04 -2.60 -24.57
N HIS A 517 5.43 -3.79 -24.70
CA HIS A 517 5.22 -4.50 -25.95
C HIS A 517 3.76 -4.95 -26.10
N ILE A 518 3.07 -4.43 -27.10
CA ILE A 518 1.73 -4.86 -27.51
C ILE A 518 1.89 -6.04 -28.46
N ALA A 519 1.89 -7.26 -27.91
CA ALA A 519 2.09 -8.49 -28.71
C ALA A 519 0.88 -8.81 -29.58
N SER A 520 -0.31 -8.43 -29.16
CA SER A 520 -1.57 -8.49 -29.93
C SER A 520 -2.57 -7.48 -29.37
N ALA A 521 -3.73 -7.32 -30.02
CA ALA A 521 -4.81 -6.47 -29.51
C ALA A 521 -5.24 -6.82 -28.06
N ASN A 522 -4.96 -8.03 -27.62
CA ASN A 522 -5.42 -8.57 -26.33
C ASN A 522 -4.29 -8.95 -25.38
N LEU A 523 -3.02 -8.82 -25.77
CA LEU A 523 -1.85 -9.19 -24.97
C LEU A 523 -0.84 -8.06 -24.90
N HIS A 524 -0.67 -7.53 -23.70
CA HIS A 524 0.36 -6.56 -23.34
C HIS A 524 1.43 -7.23 -22.49
N LEU A 525 2.68 -6.97 -22.81
CA LEU A 525 3.86 -7.45 -22.07
C LEU A 525 4.69 -6.24 -21.64
N ARG A 526 5.19 -6.26 -20.41
CA ARG A 526 6.11 -5.24 -19.91
C ARG A 526 7.32 -5.91 -19.26
N ALA A 527 8.49 -5.34 -19.53
CA ALA A 527 9.72 -5.65 -18.82
C ALA A 527 10.32 -4.36 -18.26
N SER A 528 10.69 -4.35 -16.97
CA SER A 528 11.33 -3.22 -16.31
C SER A 528 12.63 -3.69 -15.67
N LEU A 529 13.72 -3.02 -15.98
CA LEU A 529 15.03 -3.20 -15.36
C LEU A 529 15.35 -1.94 -14.57
N TYR A 530 15.60 -2.08 -13.27
CA TYR A 530 15.83 -0.93 -12.41
C TYR A 530 17.06 -1.09 -11.50
N ARG A 531 17.60 0.04 -11.09
CA ARG A 531 18.53 0.20 -9.98
C ARG A 531 18.09 1.41 -9.16
N TRP A 532 18.05 1.25 -7.85
CA TRP A 532 17.88 2.37 -6.92
C TRP A 532 18.90 2.29 -5.79
N LYS A 533 19.20 3.45 -5.19
CA LYS A 533 20.05 3.60 -4.02
C LYS A 533 19.44 4.60 -3.06
N ILE A 534 19.36 4.24 -1.78
CA ILE A 534 19.11 5.18 -0.68
C ILE A 534 20.44 5.53 -0.05
N ASP A 535 20.65 6.82 0.20
CA ASP A 535 21.70 7.34 1.06
C ASP A 535 21.10 7.92 2.34
N ASP A 536 21.88 7.84 3.44
CA ASP A 536 21.51 8.30 4.76
C ASP A 536 20.22 7.67 5.32
N LEU A 537 20.06 6.34 5.09
CA LEU A 537 18.89 5.59 5.54
C LEU A 537 18.66 5.79 7.04
N ILE A 538 17.48 6.29 7.40
CA ILE A 538 17.08 6.45 8.79
C ILE A 538 16.57 5.11 9.32
N ASN A 539 17.20 4.62 10.39
CA ASN A 539 16.81 3.40 11.09
C ASN A 539 17.02 3.53 12.61
N LEU A 540 16.28 2.74 13.37
CA LEU A 540 16.45 2.64 14.83
C LEU A 540 17.69 1.80 15.14
N VAL A 541 18.61 2.35 15.93
CA VAL A 541 19.87 1.70 16.34
C VAL A 541 19.89 1.65 17.85
N ALA A 542 20.08 0.46 18.41
CA ALA A 542 20.26 0.29 19.85
C ALA A 542 21.72 0.54 20.26
N ASP A 543 21.92 1.23 21.36
CA ASP A 543 23.22 1.42 22.02
C ASP A 543 23.64 0.18 22.87
N ALA A 544 24.74 0.29 23.59
CA ALA A 544 25.25 -0.79 24.44
C ALA A 544 24.31 -1.13 25.63
N ASP A 545 23.44 -0.21 26.02
CA ASP A 545 22.45 -0.37 27.08
C ASP A 545 21.08 -0.78 26.51
N SER A 546 21.02 -1.14 25.22
CA SER A 546 19.80 -1.49 24.46
C SER A 546 18.80 -0.36 24.33
N VAL A 547 19.21 0.89 24.51
CA VAL A 547 18.37 2.06 24.27
C VAL A 547 18.42 2.44 22.80
N GLY A 548 17.26 2.48 22.15
CA GLY A 548 17.11 2.82 20.73
C GLY A 548 17.30 4.30 20.46
N GLN A 549 17.89 4.64 19.31
CA GLN A 549 17.90 6.00 18.77
C GLN A 549 17.82 5.94 17.23
N TYR A 550 16.99 6.77 16.62
CA TYR A 550 16.99 6.88 15.17
C TYR A 550 18.25 7.59 14.67
N GLN A 551 18.94 6.96 13.74
CA GLN A 551 20.22 7.45 13.18
C GLN A 551 20.25 7.20 11.67
N ALA A 552 21.06 7.98 10.95
CA ALA A 552 21.43 7.69 9.57
C ALA A 552 22.45 6.53 9.55
N VAL A 553 22.06 5.37 9.02
CA VAL A 553 22.84 4.11 9.11
C VAL A 553 23.59 3.75 7.83
N GLY A 554 23.72 4.69 6.88
CA GLY A 554 24.44 4.47 5.64
C GLY A 554 23.52 4.27 4.44
N SER A 555 23.90 3.41 3.51
CA SER A 555 23.18 3.25 2.24
C SER A 555 22.64 1.85 2.02
N VAL A 556 21.53 1.78 1.27
CA VAL A 556 20.96 0.54 0.73
C VAL A 556 20.82 0.68 -0.77
N GLU A 557 21.20 -0.36 -1.51
CA GLU A 557 21.04 -0.43 -2.96
C GLU A 557 20.21 -1.65 -3.35
N SER A 558 19.38 -1.52 -4.39
CA SER A 558 18.70 -2.65 -5.03
C SER A 558 18.75 -2.55 -6.54
N ARG A 559 18.76 -3.71 -7.17
CA ARG A 559 18.60 -3.89 -8.61
C ARG A 559 17.64 -5.03 -8.86
N GLY A 560 16.86 -4.92 -9.94
CA GLY A 560 15.89 -5.97 -10.23
C GLY A 560 15.36 -5.94 -11.65
N LEU A 561 14.66 -7.02 -11.97
CA LEU A 561 13.93 -7.23 -13.21
C LEU A 561 12.49 -7.56 -12.86
N GLU A 562 11.56 -6.81 -13.42
CA GLU A 562 10.12 -7.05 -13.34
C GLU A 562 9.61 -7.43 -14.73
N LEU A 563 8.84 -8.52 -14.80
CA LEU A 563 8.19 -8.98 -16.03
C LEU A 563 6.71 -9.08 -15.76
N SER A 564 5.86 -8.51 -16.61
CA SER A 564 4.40 -8.63 -16.51
C SER A 564 3.74 -8.93 -17.84
N ALA A 565 2.60 -9.59 -17.77
CA ALA A 565 1.73 -9.90 -18.89
C ALA A 565 0.28 -9.68 -18.49
N ASP A 566 -0.43 -8.92 -19.30
CA ASP A 566 -1.88 -8.69 -19.21
C ASP A 566 -2.56 -9.22 -20.46
N HIS A 567 -3.51 -10.14 -20.29
CA HIS A 567 -4.26 -10.71 -21.40
C HIS A 567 -5.76 -10.68 -21.14
N THR A 568 -6.53 -10.20 -22.11
CA THR A 568 -7.99 -10.18 -22.08
C THR A 568 -8.53 -11.01 -23.23
N TRP A 569 -9.41 -11.98 -22.95
CA TRP A 569 -10.08 -12.80 -23.96
C TRP A 569 -11.41 -12.20 -24.37
N ARG A 570 -11.87 -12.51 -25.60
CA ARG A 570 -13.16 -12.05 -26.12
C ARG A 570 -14.38 -12.50 -25.30
N ASN A 571 -14.28 -13.54 -24.50
CA ASN A 571 -15.33 -13.99 -23.58
C ASN A 571 -15.34 -13.22 -22.26
N GLY A 572 -14.52 -12.17 -22.09
CA GLY A 572 -14.40 -11.38 -20.86
C GLY A 572 -13.54 -12.03 -19.77
N ALA A 573 -12.81 -13.11 -20.09
CA ALA A 573 -11.76 -13.62 -19.19
C ALA A 573 -10.55 -12.70 -19.22
N ARG A 574 -9.86 -12.54 -18.08
CA ARG A 574 -8.65 -11.72 -17.93
C ARG A 574 -7.59 -12.45 -17.14
N LEU A 575 -6.34 -12.28 -17.56
CA LEU A 575 -5.16 -12.75 -16.85
C LEU A 575 -4.20 -11.58 -16.67
N ARG A 576 -3.80 -11.32 -15.43
CA ARG A 576 -2.64 -10.51 -15.09
C ARG A 576 -1.63 -11.40 -14.39
N GLY A 577 -0.42 -11.47 -14.90
CA GLY A 577 0.67 -12.23 -14.29
C GLY A 577 1.93 -11.40 -14.21
N ASN A 578 2.72 -11.56 -13.16
CA ASN A 578 4.04 -10.96 -13.07
C ASN A 578 5.03 -11.82 -12.31
N LEU A 579 6.30 -11.62 -12.65
CA LEU A 579 7.47 -12.18 -11.98
C LEU A 579 8.45 -11.05 -11.70
N SER A 580 8.92 -10.95 -10.47
CA SER A 580 9.88 -9.95 -10.06
C SER A 580 11.10 -10.62 -9.43
N PHE A 581 12.29 -10.24 -9.90
CA PHE A 581 13.57 -10.66 -9.36
C PHE A 581 14.26 -9.42 -8.82
N GLN A 582 14.65 -9.44 -7.55
CA GLN A 582 15.18 -8.27 -6.87
C GLN A 582 16.32 -8.65 -5.91
N HIS A 583 17.29 -7.75 -5.79
CA HIS A 583 18.46 -7.97 -4.96
C HIS A 583 18.82 -6.68 -4.24
N ALA A 584 18.43 -6.60 -2.97
CA ALA A 584 18.70 -5.45 -2.09
C ALA A 584 19.80 -5.80 -1.09
N THR A 585 20.78 -4.91 -0.95
CA THR A 585 21.91 -5.04 -0.05
C THR A 585 22.19 -3.74 0.69
N GLY A 586 22.61 -3.84 1.94
CA GLY A 586 23.16 -2.75 2.72
C GLY A 586 24.60 -2.39 2.34
N ALA A 587 25.18 -1.40 3.01
CA ALA A 587 26.49 -0.84 2.70
C ALA A 587 27.65 -1.85 2.83
N ALA A 588 27.55 -2.82 3.74
CA ALA A 588 28.54 -3.89 3.92
C ALA A 588 28.30 -5.12 3.00
N GLY A 589 27.30 -5.03 2.10
CA GLY A 589 26.93 -6.11 1.18
C GLY A 589 26.01 -7.17 1.81
N GLU A 590 25.54 -6.96 3.01
CA GLU A 590 24.55 -7.81 3.70
C GLU A 590 23.18 -7.71 3.01
N ARG A 591 22.44 -8.80 3.08
CA ARG A 591 21.06 -8.82 2.55
C ARG A 591 20.14 -8.00 3.43
N VAL A 592 19.34 -7.13 2.82
CA VAL A 592 18.30 -6.36 3.51
C VAL A 592 17.23 -7.30 4.10
N GLU A 593 16.78 -6.98 5.30
CA GLU A 593 15.70 -7.66 5.99
C GLU A 593 14.38 -7.50 5.25
N ASN A 594 13.45 -8.43 5.48
CA ASN A 594 12.13 -8.46 4.86
C ASN A 594 12.14 -8.27 3.33
N SER A 595 13.24 -8.60 2.67
CA SER A 595 13.45 -8.44 1.23
C SER A 595 13.37 -9.79 0.49
N PRO A 596 12.24 -10.14 -0.13
CA PRO A 596 12.14 -11.35 -0.96
C PRO A 596 12.95 -11.17 -2.25
N ARG A 597 13.69 -12.21 -2.69
CA ARG A 597 14.46 -12.16 -3.94
C ARG A 597 13.62 -12.41 -5.18
N MET A 598 12.52 -13.11 -5.03
CA MET A 598 11.62 -13.46 -6.12
C MET A 598 10.17 -13.34 -5.64
N LEU A 599 9.37 -12.69 -6.44
CA LEU A 599 7.91 -12.61 -6.30
C LEU A 599 7.26 -13.16 -7.56
N GLY A 600 6.18 -13.93 -7.40
CA GLY A 600 5.34 -14.38 -8.50
C GLY A 600 3.89 -14.06 -8.18
N ARG A 601 3.17 -13.49 -9.15
CA ARG A 601 1.75 -13.15 -9.01
C ARG A 601 0.99 -13.61 -10.23
N MET A 602 -0.20 -14.15 -10.03
CA MET A 602 -1.13 -14.49 -11.10
C MET A 602 -2.56 -14.23 -10.62
N ASN A 603 -3.27 -13.40 -11.35
CA ASN A 603 -4.66 -13.05 -11.14
C ASN A 603 -5.44 -13.41 -12.40
N PHE A 604 -6.29 -14.43 -12.31
CA PHE A 604 -7.13 -14.88 -13.42
C PHE A 604 -8.60 -14.75 -13.07
N SER A 605 -9.36 -14.02 -13.88
CA SER A 605 -10.80 -13.96 -13.75
C SER A 605 -11.51 -14.39 -15.03
N THR A 606 -12.64 -15.10 -14.90
CA THR A 606 -13.40 -15.56 -16.04
C THR A 606 -14.90 -15.62 -15.72
N PRO A 607 -15.79 -15.19 -16.64
CA PRO A 607 -17.19 -15.57 -16.54
C PRO A 607 -17.32 -17.09 -16.70
N LEU A 608 -18.17 -17.71 -15.91
CA LEU A 608 -18.47 -19.15 -16.04
C LEU A 608 -19.56 -19.34 -17.09
N ALA A 609 -19.26 -20.11 -18.12
CA ALA A 609 -20.17 -20.31 -19.25
C ALA A 609 -21.55 -20.83 -18.78
N ASN A 610 -22.61 -20.23 -19.27
CA ASN A 610 -24.02 -20.55 -18.99
C ASN A 610 -24.49 -20.31 -17.53
N LEU A 611 -23.67 -19.68 -16.70
CA LEU A 611 -24.03 -19.29 -15.34
C LEU A 611 -23.85 -17.79 -15.17
N PRO A 612 -24.69 -17.10 -14.40
CA PRO A 612 -24.49 -15.69 -14.07
C PRO A 612 -23.43 -15.54 -12.96
N LEU A 613 -22.28 -16.18 -13.17
CA LEU A 613 -21.17 -16.26 -12.20
C LEU A 613 -19.88 -15.84 -12.87
N ARG A 614 -19.07 -15.08 -12.13
CA ARG A 614 -17.65 -14.80 -12.45
C ARG A 614 -16.79 -15.49 -11.38
N MET A 615 -15.70 -16.09 -11.81
CA MET A 615 -14.69 -16.70 -10.95
C MET A 615 -13.40 -15.88 -11.04
N GLY A 616 -12.81 -15.55 -9.90
CA GLY A 616 -11.47 -15.02 -9.74
C GLY A 616 -10.58 -16.02 -9.01
N VAL A 617 -9.37 -16.22 -9.51
CA VAL A 617 -8.35 -17.07 -8.88
C VAL A 617 -7.05 -16.30 -8.78
N GLU A 618 -6.43 -16.31 -7.61
CA GLU A 618 -5.16 -15.66 -7.36
C GLU A 618 -4.12 -16.68 -6.91
N PHE A 619 -2.88 -16.48 -7.39
CA PHE A 619 -1.69 -17.14 -6.88
C PHE A 619 -0.64 -16.12 -6.54
N ALA A 620 -0.08 -16.22 -5.34
CA ALA A 620 1.03 -15.42 -4.89
C ALA A 620 2.16 -16.32 -4.39
N TYR A 621 3.37 -16.06 -4.84
CA TYR A 621 4.60 -16.67 -4.37
C TYR A 621 5.53 -15.59 -3.83
N ASP A 622 6.00 -15.79 -2.60
CA ASP A 622 7.05 -14.99 -1.98
C ASP A 622 8.22 -15.90 -1.60
N SER A 623 9.41 -15.56 -2.11
CA SER A 623 10.62 -16.31 -1.75
C SER A 623 11.03 -16.01 -0.31
N LYS A 624 11.93 -16.82 0.23
CA LYS A 624 12.49 -16.66 1.57
C LYS A 624 12.96 -15.24 1.86
N ARG A 625 12.63 -14.74 3.06
CA ARG A 625 13.05 -13.42 3.59
C ARG A 625 14.03 -13.62 4.74
N ARG A 626 14.79 -12.59 5.05
CA ARG A 626 15.58 -12.51 6.27
C ARG A 626 14.79 -11.75 7.33
N SER A 627 14.77 -12.25 8.54
CA SER A 627 14.18 -11.52 9.68
C SER A 627 15.19 -10.53 10.28
N PRO A 628 14.76 -9.60 11.17
CA PRO A 628 15.66 -8.70 11.91
C PRO A 628 16.72 -9.43 12.73
N ALA A 629 16.38 -10.57 13.35
CA ALA A 629 17.37 -11.41 14.07
C ALA A 629 18.34 -12.18 13.15
N GLY A 630 18.21 -12.02 11.83
CA GLY A 630 19.08 -12.65 10.82
C GLY A 630 18.67 -14.06 10.42
N ASN A 631 17.59 -14.60 10.96
CA ASN A 631 17.07 -15.92 10.60
C ASN A 631 16.35 -15.90 9.26
N THR A 632 16.03 -17.09 8.75
CA THR A 632 15.27 -17.24 7.52
C THR A 632 13.79 -17.45 7.83
N VAL A 633 12.94 -16.60 7.28
CA VAL A 633 11.50 -16.84 7.16
C VAL A 633 11.25 -17.53 5.83
N ASP A 634 10.57 -18.67 5.86
CA ASP A 634 10.43 -19.54 4.69
C ASP A 634 9.60 -18.91 3.57
N ALA A 635 9.82 -19.42 2.35
CA ALA A 635 9.01 -19.08 1.19
C ALA A 635 7.64 -19.75 1.29
N TYR A 636 6.62 -19.09 0.76
CA TYR A 636 5.26 -19.62 0.76
C TYR A 636 4.53 -19.39 -0.56
N TRP A 637 3.47 -20.17 -0.77
CA TRP A 637 2.50 -20.03 -1.83
C TRP A 637 1.13 -19.75 -1.24
N ARG A 638 0.48 -18.69 -1.67
CA ARG A 638 -0.90 -18.40 -1.28
C ARG A 638 -1.80 -18.41 -2.49
N SER A 639 -2.99 -18.99 -2.35
CA SER A 639 -4.01 -19.05 -3.39
C SER A 639 -5.34 -18.63 -2.82
N ASN A 640 -6.08 -17.81 -3.57
CA ASN A 640 -7.41 -17.39 -3.22
C ASN A 640 -8.40 -17.76 -4.34
N LEU A 641 -9.64 -18.02 -3.98
CA LEU A 641 -10.75 -18.22 -4.90
C LEU A 641 -11.86 -17.22 -4.57
N HIS A 642 -12.36 -16.54 -5.58
CA HIS A 642 -13.49 -15.65 -5.46
C HIS A 642 -14.56 -15.98 -6.49
N LEU A 643 -15.81 -16.05 -6.07
CA LEU A 643 -16.97 -16.29 -6.92
C LEU A 643 -17.96 -15.15 -6.74
N VAL A 644 -18.37 -14.52 -7.82
CA VAL A 644 -19.37 -13.45 -7.83
C VAL A 644 -20.59 -13.94 -8.61
N ALA A 645 -21.75 -13.93 -7.96
CA ALA A 645 -23.03 -14.21 -8.57
C ALA A 645 -23.66 -12.90 -9.05
N GLU A 646 -23.64 -12.67 -10.35
CA GLU A 646 -24.21 -11.49 -10.98
C GLU A 646 -25.65 -11.76 -11.43
N ARG A 647 -26.58 -10.81 -11.17
CA ARG A 647 -27.91 -10.79 -11.80
C ARG A 647 -28.88 -11.94 -11.47
N TRP A 648 -28.70 -12.68 -10.38
CA TRP A 648 -29.71 -13.66 -9.94
C TRP A 648 -31.00 -12.96 -9.49
N ILE A 649 -30.87 -11.80 -8.84
CA ILE A 649 -31.96 -10.92 -8.44
C ILE A 649 -31.56 -9.52 -8.92
N GLN A 650 -32.52 -8.78 -9.49
CA GLN A 650 -32.29 -7.42 -9.94
C GLN A 650 -31.77 -6.56 -8.78
N GLY A 651 -30.65 -5.88 -8.99
CA GLY A 651 -29.97 -5.04 -7.98
C GLY A 651 -29.14 -5.81 -6.95
N ALA A 652 -29.26 -7.14 -6.86
CA ALA A 652 -28.52 -7.92 -5.87
C ALA A 652 -27.31 -8.65 -6.49
N GLU A 653 -26.23 -8.68 -5.72
CA GLU A 653 -25.02 -9.44 -5.98
C GLU A 653 -24.61 -10.19 -4.74
N VAL A 654 -24.20 -11.44 -4.90
CA VAL A 654 -23.64 -12.26 -3.81
C VAL A 654 -22.25 -12.71 -4.21
N SER A 655 -21.29 -12.59 -3.31
CA SER A 655 -19.95 -13.12 -3.55
C SER A 655 -19.49 -14.03 -2.42
N LEU A 656 -18.66 -15.00 -2.79
CA LEU A 656 -18.00 -15.95 -1.90
C LEU A 656 -16.51 -15.88 -2.13
N SER A 657 -15.74 -15.59 -1.09
CA SER A 657 -14.27 -15.60 -1.12
C SER A 657 -13.75 -16.74 -0.23
N VAL A 658 -12.79 -17.49 -0.74
CA VAL A 658 -11.98 -18.43 0.05
C VAL A 658 -10.55 -17.92 -0.01
N MET A 659 -10.08 -17.28 1.05
CA MET A 659 -8.71 -16.83 1.20
C MET A 659 -7.85 -17.98 1.73
N ASN A 660 -6.60 -18.03 1.29
CA ASN A 660 -5.67 -19.14 1.60
C ASN A 660 -6.31 -20.51 1.35
N LEU A 661 -6.75 -20.74 0.11
CA LEU A 661 -7.55 -21.89 -0.33
C LEU A 661 -6.98 -23.25 0.12
N PHE A 662 -5.65 -23.39 0.11
CA PHE A 662 -4.96 -24.64 0.46
C PHE A 662 -4.51 -24.72 1.90
N ASP A 663 -4.89 -23.73 2.74
CA ASP A 663 -4.57 -23.66 4.17
C ASP A 663 -3.05 -23.73 4.41
N GLU A 664 -2.31 -22.92 3.64
CA GLU A 664 -0.85 -22.83 3.78
C GLU A 664 -0.51 -22.18 5.12
N ASP A 665 0.35 -22.83 5.88
CA ASP A 665 0.91 -22.29 7.10
C ASP A 665 2.14 -21.42 6.73
N TYR A 666 2.05 -20.10 6.98
CA TYR A 666 3.08 -19.16 6.61
C TYR A 666 3.20 -18.03 7.63
N ALA A 667 4.37 -17.39 7.64
CA ALA A 667 4.66 -16.29 8.54
C ALA A 667 5.32 -15.13 7.78
N HIS A 668 5.20 -13.94 8.36
CA HIS A 668 5.95 -12.76 7.95
C HIS A 668 7.08 -12.48 8.94
N PRO A 669 8.20 -11.85 8.53
CA PRO A 669 9.17 -11.28 9.45
C PRO A 669 8.49 -10.28 10.37
N SER A 670 8.85 -10.28 11.64
CA SER A 670 8.41 -9.28 12.63
C SER A 670 9.13 -7.93 12.43
N GLY A 671 8.76 -6.92 13.23
CA GLY A 671 9.48 -5.65 13.29
C GLY A 671 10.83 -5.72 14.03
N GLY A 672 11.13 -6.87 14.68
CA GLY A 672 12.31 -7.02 15.53
C GLY A 672 12.24 -6.18 16.81
N ALA A 673 13.22 -6.35 17.70
CA ALA A 673 13.32 -5.55 18.91
C ALA A 673 13.61 -4.06 18.57
N PRO A 674 13.00 -3.09 19.27
CA PRO A 674 12.14 -3.28 20.45
C PRO A 674 10.65 -3.55 20.13
N ILE A 675 10.24 -3.59 18.86
CA ILE A 675 8.82 -3.70 18.49
C ILE A 675 8.28 -5.09 18.86
N HIS A 676 8.98 -6.15 18.46
CA HIS A 676 8.59 -7.53 18.75
C HIS A 676 9.77 -8.36 19.27
N THR A 677 9.52 -9.19 20.27
CA THR A 677 10.49 -10.19 20.76
C THR A 677 10.59 -11.38 19.82
N MET A 678 9.47 -11.75 19.16
CA MET A 678 9.42 -12.84 18.20
C MET A 678 10.08 -12.43 16.86
N ASP A 679 10.65 -13.40 16.18
CA ASP A 679 11.36 -13.19 14.91
C ASP A 679 10.44 -13.21 13.69
N ARG A 680 9.30 -13.89 13.83
CA ARG A 680 8.28 -14.05 12.78
C ARG A 680 6.89 -14.10 13.39
N ILE A 681 5.90 -13.64 12.61
CA ILE A 681 4.50 -13.56 13.02
C ILE A 681 3.67 -14.45 12.08
N ALA A 682 2.99 -15.43 12.66
CA ALA A 682 2.09 -16.32 11.94
C ALA A 682 0.93 -15.52 11.30
N GLN A 683 0.58 -15.90 10.08
CA GLN A 683 -0.47 -15.28 9.30
C GLN A 683 -1.75 -16.12 9.30
N ASP A 684 -2.86 -15.54 8.81
CA ASP A 684 -4.15 -16.20 8.79
C ASP A 684 -4.13 -17.49 7.97
N GLY A 685 -4.71 -18.55 8.52
CA GLY A 685 -5.05 -19.77 7.81
C GLY A 685 -6.18 -19.53 6.79
N ARG A 686 -6.79 -20.61 6.33
CA ARG A 686 -7.92 -20.51 5.40
C ARG A 686 -9.11 -19.82 6.03
N SER A 687 -9.60 -18.78 5.32
CA SER A 687 -10.80 -18.06 5.74
C SER A 687 -11.84 -17.99 4.62
N LEU A 688 -13.11 -17.94 5.02
CA LEU A 688 -14.27 -17.90 4.14
C LEU A 688 -15.03 -16.60 4.37
N ARG A 689 -15.33 -15.83 3.31
CA ARG A 689 -16.18 -14.65 3.38
C ARG A 689 -17.36 -14.75 2.43
N VAL A 690 -18.55 -14.46 2.93
CA VAL A 690 -19.76 -14.22 2.13
C VAL A 690 -20.08 -12.74 2.18
N LYS A 691 -20.37 -12.15 1.02
CA LYS A 691 -20.76 -10.74 0.90
C LYS A 691 -22.04 -10.64 0.07
N PHE A 692 -22.93 -9.77 0.47
CA PHE A 692 -24.16 -9.41 -0.21
C PHE A 692 -24.15 -7.90 -0.49
N ASP A 693 -24.39 -7.50 -1.72
CA ASP A 693 -24.56 -6.13 -2.16
C ASP A 693 -25.95 -5.97 -2.78
N TYR A 694 -26.62 -4.85 -2.49
CA TYR A 694 -27.94 -4.53 -3.07
C TYR A 694 -28.00 -3.07 -3.49
N ARG A 695 -28.37 -2.83 -4.74
CA ARG A 695 -28.55 -1.50 -5.35
C ARG A 695 -30.02 -1.24 -5.63
N PHE A 696 -30.50 -0.02 -5.33
CA PHE A 696 -31.90 0.40 -5.45
C PHE A 696 -32.04 1.88 -5.81
#